data_614caaf85c9c640b88aa8903fbacdd55
#
_entry.id   614caaf85c9c640b88aa8903fbacdd55
#
_cell.length_a   1.000
_cell.length_b   1.000
_cell.length_c   1.000
_cell.angle_alpha   90.00
_cell.angle_beta   90.00
_cell.angle_gamma   90.00
#
_symmetry.space_group_name_H-M   'P 1'
#
loop_
_entity.id
_entity.type
_entity.pdbx_description
1 polymer ?
#
loop_
_entity_poly.entity_id
_entity_poly.type
_entity_poly.pdbx_seq_one_letter_code
_entity_poly.pdbx_strand_id
1 'polypeptide(L)'
;MNQFKLTLLVALLSSLAIGQQKSSHQSVIEYVNPFIGTSNYGATNPGAIAPRGMLSISPFNVAFDASGREIPLEKDSQWLSTPYVHENEFLTGFTHVNLSGVGCPDLGVIISMPTTGEIKTNHLDYGSAYENEKAEPGYYSVDLKKYGIKTEVTATQRAGMSRFYFPAGTSNVLLNLGLGLTNEQGAMLKFVSPTEVEGLRMVGSFCYNSEEKAYPVYFVAKVSKEPQRRGIWKKHQFYEGLEAQWMGYNGETRMKENFSRAVVGDSIGGYFSYNFKQPTVVELKVGISYVSIENARENLEKEIGEKNFTQVKMMTQRAWEKQLSAVEIESDDENKKKIFYSGLYHASIHPNIFHDFNGDYVKSNGEIGHTEGERYTVFSLWDTYRNYHQLFSLLYPKQQMQMVNSMLSIYDESGWLPKWELNSTETFTMVGDPAAIVLADTYLRGLTQFDAEKAFTAMKKSAETLEDNPLRPGIKEYLEKGYLSVDRGVSGPVSTTQEYNIADFAIGQMAEALGYAEEAKKYKKQSLSYRNLFDKEFNLLRPKHANGNWYSPFDPDKGANFEKNVGYIEGNAWQYAFMVPHDMRGLIQLMGGEKKFVKQLNEIFNNQKFDMANEPDIAYPYLFNYVKGEEWRTQKKVDELLQKYYKNKPDGLPGNDDTGVMSAWMMYGMLGFYPVAPAQPIYTFTSPKFDKVTLNLDTDFHPNGKIEILSNASEGGKYIQQIWVDGKVYKSYFITDRVLKNARQIRFELGENPKK
;
A
#
# COMPACT_ATOMS: atom_id res chain seq x y z
N MET A 1 -65.16 -38.93 10.02
CA MET A 1 -63.70 -39.21 9.85
C MET A 1 -63.01 -38.30 8.88
N ASN A 2 -63.62 -37.22 8.37
CA ASN A 2 -63.02 -36.28 7.38
C ASN A 2 -62.77 -34.84 7.88
N GLN A 3 -63.08 -34.53 9.13
CA GLN A 3 -62.83 -33.20 9.69
C GLN A 3 -61.52 -33.13 10.50
N PHE A 4 -60.98 -34.27 10.95
CA PHE A 4 -59.71 -34.30 11.71
C PHE A 4 -58.44 -34.28 10.84
N LYS A 5 -58.54 -34.55 9.52
CA LYS A 5 -57.40 -34.51 8.59
C LYS A 5 -57.13 -33.12 7.99
N LEU A 6 -58.14 -32.21 8.02
CA LEU A 6 -57.97 -30.88 7.46
C LEU A 6 -57.33 -29.89 8.48
N THR A 7 -57.54 -30.12 9.75
CA THR A 7 -56.96 -29.28 10.82
C THR A 7 -55.47 -29.56 11.06
N LEU A 8 -55.00 -30.78 10.77
CA LEU A 8 -53.59 -31.13 10.91
C LEU A 8 -52.73 -30.61 9.73
N LEU A 9 -53.34 -30.43 8.54
CA LEU A 9 -52.66 -29.93 7.36
C LEU A 9 -52.46 -28.40 7.38
N VAL A 10 -53.39 -27.67 8.04
CA VAL A 10 -53.28 -26.21 8.21
C VAL A 10 -52.32 -25.87 9.34
N ALA A 11 -52.18 -26.71 10.37
CA ALA A 11 -51.20 -26.51 11.44
C ALA A 11 -49.76 -26.84 10.99
N LEU A 12 -49.54 -27.71 10.00
CA LEU A 12 -48.24 -28.00 9.43
C LEU A 12 -47.78 -26.95 8.37
N LEU A 13 -48.71 -26.23 7.74
CA LEU A 13 -48.40 -25.14 6.81
C LEU A 13 -48.15 -23.80 7.54
N SER A 14 -48.68 -23.62 8.76
CA SER A 14 -48.41 -22.44 9.58
C SER A 14 -47.07 -22.54 10.37
N SER A 15 -46.53 -23.74 10.58
CA SER A 15 -45.22 -23.93 11.24
C SER A 15 -44.03 -23.90 10.27
N LEU A 16 -44.29 -23.89 8.96
CA LEU A 16 -43.25 -23.73 7.93
C LEU A 16 -43.05 -22.26 7.48
N ALA A 17 -43.89 -21.33 7.99
CA ALA A 17 -43.77 -19.90 7.66
C ALA A 17 -43.07 -19.06 8.77
N ILE A 18 -42.60 -19.69 9.85
CA ILE A 18 -41.87 -19.01 10.92
C ILE A 18 -40.46 -19.62 11.01
N GLY A 19 -39.68 -19.44 9.96
CA GLY A 19 -38.35 -20.00 9.98
C GLY A 19 -37.52 -19.67 8.76
N GLN A 20 -37.49 -18.41 8.34
CA GLN A 20 -36.41 -17.89 7.51
C GLN A 20 -36.48 -16.35 7.42
N GLN A 21 -36.39 -15.67 8.55
CA GLN A 21 -35.72 -14.39 8.55
C GLN A 21 -34.20 -14.70 8.68
N LYS A 22 -33.59 -15.22 7.61
CA LYS A 22 -32.18 -15.01 7.39
C LYS A 22 -32.06 -13.51 7.24
N SER A 23 -31.52 -12.83 8.25
CA SER A 23 -30.82 -11.59 8.03
C SER A 23 -29.77 -11.93 6.96
N SER A 24 -29.99 -11.55 5.72
CA SER A 24 -28.98 -11.57 4.69
C SER A 24 -27.93 -10.55 5.15
N HIS A 25 -26.95 -10.99 5.93
CA HIS A 25 -25.74 -10.19 6.12
C HIS A 25 -25.22 -9.94 4.71
N GLN A 26 -25.35 -8.72 4.25
CA GLN A 26 -24.80 -8.28 3.00
C GLN A 26 -23.28 -8.49 3.09
N SER A 27 -22.68 -9.10 2.07
CA SER A 27 -21.24 -9.39 2.03
C SER A 27 -20.43 -8.09 2.11
N VAL A 28 -19.40 -8.05 2.95
CA VAL A 28 -18.59 -6.83 3.14
C VAL A 28 -17.83 -6.43 1.87
N ILE A 29 -17.54 -7.36 0.96
CA ILE A 29 -16.90 -7.04 -0.33
C ILE A 29 -17.77 -6.18 -1.24
N GLU A 30 -19.09 -6.17 -1.06
CA GLU A 30 -20.01 -5.32 -1.84
C GLU A 30 -19.86 -3.82 -1.53
N TYR A 31 -19.25 -3.50 -0.40
CA TYR A 31 -18.92 -2.11 -0.03
C TYR A 31 -17.59 -1.63 -0.56
N VAL A 32 -16.76 -2.46 -1.19
CA VAL A 32 -15.48 -2.02 -1.73
C VAL A 32 -15.65 -1.37 -3.10
N ASN A 33 -15.11 -0.18 -3.24
CA ASN A 33 -14.98 0.52 -4.52
C ASN A 33 -13.49 0.65 -4.89
N PRO A 34 -12.93 -0.24 -5.72
CA PRO A 34 -11.50 -0.22 -6.08
C PRO A 34 -11.10 1.00 -6.93
N PHE A 35 -12.05 1.81 -7.39
CA PHE A 35 -11.74 3.05 -8.12
C PHE A 35 -11.35 4.23 -7.20
N ILE A 36 -11.55 4.15 -5.88
CA ILE A 36 -11.10 5.20 -4.96
C ILE A 36 -9.58 5.30 -5.00
N GLY A 37 -9.04 6.51 -5.20
CA GLY A 37 -7.60 6.77 -5.27
C GLY A 37 -6.98 6.50 -6.65
N THR A 38 -7.77 6.21 -7.68
CA THR A 38 -7.27 6.04 -9.06
C THR A 38 -7.10 7.36 -9.80
N SER A 39 -7.23 8.48 -9.13
CA SER A 39 -7.06 9.85 -9.57
C SER A 39 -6.39 10.68 -8.46
N ASN A 40 -6.05 11.94 -8.74
CA ASN A 40 -5.47 12.87 -7.77
C ASN A 40 -4.21 12.32 -7.07
N TYR A 41 -3.31 11.69 -7.83
CA TYR A 41 -2.06 11.07 -7.33
C TYR A 41 -2.26 9.95 -6.29
N GLY A 42 -3.46 9.41 -6.11
CA GLY A 42 -3.69 8.31 -5.14
C GLY A 42 -2.92 7.03 -5.44
N ALA A 43 -2.51 6.88 -6.71
CA ALA A 43 -1.68 5.80 -7.24
C ALA A 43 -2.25 4.38 -6.99
N THR A 44 -3.53 4.26 -6.65
CA THR A 44 -4.21 2.96 -6.58
C THR A 44 -4.64 2.50 -7.98
N ASN A 45 -4.97 1.23 -8.15
CA ASN A 45 -5.50 0.72 -9.40
C ASN A 45 -6.69 -0.22 -9.16
N PRO A 46 -7.66 -0.31 -10.12
CA PRO A 46 -8.87 -1.10 -9.96
C PRO A 46 -8.70 -2.58 -10.33
N GLY A 47 -7.47 -3.03 -10.55
CA GLY A 47 -7.16 -4.37 -11.03
C GLY A 47 -7.60 -5.48 -10.07
N ALA A 48 -7.73 -6.69 -10.63
CA ALA A 48 -8.01 -7.88 -9.83
C ALA A 48 -6.76 -8.33 -9.07
N ILE A 49 -6.85 -8.40 -7.75
CA ILE A 49 -5.79 -8.88 -6.86
C ILE A 49 -6.39 -9.69 -5.71
N ALA A 50 -5.68 -10.69 -5.20
CA ALA A 50 -6.00 -11.35 -3.94
C ALA A 50 -5.41 -10.58 -2.73
N PRO A 51 -5.92 -10.77 -1.51
CA PRO A 51 -5.26 -10.18 -0.32
C PRO A 51 -3.78 -10.54 -0.29
N ARG A 52 -2.91 -9.53 -0.16
CA ARG A 52 -1.46 -9.71 -0.13
C ARG A 52 -0.86 -10.44 -1.34
N GLY A 53 -1.56 -10.42 -2.49
CA GLY A 53 -1.09 -11.11 -3.69
C GLY A 53 0.14 -10.45 -4.31
N MET A 54 1.11 -11.25 -4.78
CA MET A 54 2.24 -10.76 -5.57
C MET A 54 1.90 -10.63 -7.06
N LEU A 55 0.77 -11.17 -7.50
CA LEU A 55 0.23 -10.99 -8.84
C LEU A 55 -1.09 -10.19 -8.76
N SER A 56 -1.24 -9.24 -9.67
CA SER A 56 -2.49 -8.53 -9.93
C SER A 56 -2.67 -8.32 -11.42
N ILE A 57 -3.91 -8.39 -11.92
CA ILE A 57 -4.19 -8.06 -13.31
C ILE A 57 -4.92 -6.71 -13.36
N SER A 58 -4.23 -5.70 -13.88
CA SER A 58 -4.74 -4.33 -13.96
C SER A 58 -4.83 -3.83 -15.40
N PRO A 59 -5.86 -3.02 -15.74
CA PRO A 59 -5.84 -2.27 -16.97
C PRO A 59 -4.63 -1.35 -17.03
N PHE A 60 -4.04 -1.18 -18.22
CA PHE A 60 -2.87 -0.35 -18.47
C PHE A 60 -3.23 0.78 -19.44
N ASN A 61 -3.44 1.99 -18.91
CA ASN A 61 -3.89 3.15 -19.68
C ASN A 61 -2.96 4.37 -19.56
N VAL A 62 -1.71 4.17 -19.09
CA VAL A 62 -0.71 5.23 -18.89
C VAL A 62 0.45 5.15 -19.88
N ALA A 63 0.30 4.44 -20.99
CA ALA A 63 1.35 4.26 -21.98
C ALA A 63 1.65 5.55 -22.76
N PHE A 64 2.92 5.91 -22.85
CA PHE A 64 3.39 7.03 -23.68
C PHE A 64 3.63 6.64 -25.13
N ASP A 65 3.61 7.63 -25.99
CA ASP A 65 4.11 7.53 -27.36
C ASP A 65 5.59 7.99 -27.43
N ALA A 66 6.51 7.03 -27.51
CA ALA A 66 7.93 7.31 -27.70
C ALA A 66 8.25 8.01 -29.05
N SER A 67 7.31 8.00 -30.02
CA SER A 67 7.46 8.68 -31.32
C SER A 67 7.09 10.16 -31.28
N GLY A 68 6.65 10.69 -30.14
CA GLY A 68 6.23 12.08 -29.97
C GLY A 68 4.79 12.36 -30.42
N ARG A 69 3.97 11.33 -30.73
CA ARG A 69 2.52 11.46 -30.87
C ARG A 69 1.91 11.60 -29.48
N GLU A 70 1.25 12.69 -29.18
CA GLU A 70 0.60 12.88 -27.90
C GLU A 70 -0.67 12.03 -27.84
N ILE A 71 -0.72 11.08 -26.90
CA ILE A 71 -1.97 10.59 -26.35
C ILE A 71 -2.34 11.56 -25.23
N PRO A 72 -3.55 12.14 -25.23
CA PRO A 72 -4.00 12.95 -24.10
C PRO A 72 -4.01 12.08 -22.85
N LEU A 73 -3.04 12.30 -21.97
CA LEU A 73 -2.96 11.66 -20.66
C LEU A 73 -3.23 12.72 -19.59
N GLU A 74 -3.92 12.31 -18.56
CA GLU A 74 -4.09 13.14 -17.39
C GLU A 74 -2.75 13.34 -16.66
N LYS A 75 -2.64 14.44 -15.89
CA LYS A 75 -1.41 14.86 -15.22
C LYS A 75 -0.80 13.76 -14.33
N ASP A 76 -1.64 13.01 -13.62
CA ASP A 76 -1.20 11.96 -12.71
C ASP A 76 -0.47 10.81 -13.44
N SER A 77 -0.79 10.59 -14.72
CA SER A 77 -0.12 9.57 -15.55
C SER A 77 1.36 9.85 -15.76
N GLN A 78 1.78 11.10 -15.64
CA GLN A 78 3.18 11.49 -15.83
C GLN A 78 4.09 10.99 -14.70
N TRP A 79 3.51 10.67 -13.54
CA TRP A 79 4.26 10.10 -12.42
C TRP A 79 4.59 8.62 -12.61
N LEU A 80 3.78 7.87 -13.35
CA LEU A 80 3.97 6.47 -13.73
C LEU A 80 4.12 5.48 -12.56
N SER A 81 3.65 5.81 -11.36
CA SER A 81 3.69 4.89 -10.22
C SER A 81 2.51 3.89 -10.22
N THR A 82 1.56 4.05 -11.14
CA THR A 82 0.38 3.20 -11.27
C THR A 82 0.12 2.83 -12.73
N PRO A 83 -0.42 1.63 -13.02
CA PRO A 83 -0.77 1.23 -14.37
C PRO A 83 -2.04 1.91 -14.90
N TYR A 84 -2.81 2.57 -14.04
CA TYR A 84 -4.13 3.07 -14.37
C TYR A 84 -4.38 4.46 -13.75
N VAL A 85 -4.96 5.36 -14.55
CA VAL A 85 -5.52 6.65 -14.12
C VAL A 85 -6.94 6.75 -14.68
N HIS A 86 -7.90 7.07 -13.80
CA HIS A 86 -9.33 7.02 -14.12
C HIS A 86 -9.74 7.90 -15.30
N GLU A 87 -9.11 9.04 -15.48
CA GLU A 87 -9.43 10.02 -16.51
C GLU A 87 -8.91 9.65 -17.90
N ASN A 88 -8.02 8.66 -18.00
CA ASN A 88 -7.47 8.21 -19.26
C ASN A 88 -8.45 7.25 -19.96
N GLU A 89 -8.71 7.49 -21.24
CA GLU A 89 -9.72 6.77 -22.04
C GLU A 89 -9.14 5.78 -23.05
N PHE A 90 -7.82 5.53 -23.01
CA PHE A 90 -7.13 4.68 -23.96
C PHE A 90 -6.34 3.57 -23.26
N LEU A 91 -6.78 2.33 -23.45
CA LEU A 91 -6.21 1.14 -22.83
C LEU A 91 -5.31 0.38 -23.81
N THR A 92 -4.10 0.05 -23.38
CA THR A 92 -3.12 -0.68 -24.20
C THR A 92 -2.90 -2.13 -23.77
N GLY A 93 -3.63 -2.59 -22.76
CA GLY A 93 -3.64 -3.99 -22.33
C GLY A 93 -3.91 -4.18 -20.85
N PHE A 94 -3.60 -5.39 -20.39
CA PHE A 94 -3.76 -5.81 -18.99
C PHE A 94 -2.43 -6.33 -18.48
N THR A 95 -1.84 -5.64 -17.52
CA THR A 95 -0.58 -6.01 -16.84
C THR A 95 -0.82 -7.10 -15.80
N HIS A 96 0.17 -7.94 -15.52
CA HIS A 96 0.03 -9.06 -14.59
C HIS A 96 0.81 -8.90 -13.27
N VAL A 97 1.55 -7.83 -13.09
CA VAL A 97 2.27 -7.52 -11.85
C VAL A 97 2.26 -6.01 -11.66
N ASN A 98 1.70 -5.54 -10.55
CA ASN A 98 1.54 -4.11 -10.33
C ASN A 98 1.70 -3.73 -8.86
N LEU A 99 2.12 -2.50 -8.62
CA LEU A 99 2.01 -1.82 -7.33
C LEU A 99 0.67 -1.07 -7.24
N SER A 100 0.25 -0.75 -6.02
CA SER A 100 -0.95 0.04 -5.75
C SER A 100 -0.71 0.94 -4.55
N GLY A 101 -0.89 2.25 -4.71
CA GLY A 101 -0.64 3.24 -3.68
C GLY A 101 0.83 3.30 -3.26
N VAL A 102 1.76 3.17 -4.21
CA VAL A 102 3.21 3.23 -3.97
C VAL A 102 3.79 4.42 -4.70
N GLY A 103 4.62 5.22 -4.02
CA GLY A 103 5.22 6.42 -4.60
C GLY A 103 6.35 6.15 -5.61
N CYS A 104 6.82 4.92 -5.71
CA CYS A 104 7.91 4.49 -6.58
C CYS A 104 7.38 3.73 -7.79
N PRO A 105 7.55 4.20 -9.04
CA PRO A 105 7.15 3.43 -10.20
C PRO A 105 8.05 2.22 -10.40
N ASP A 106 7.41 1.05 -10.48
CA ASP A 106 8.01 -0.22 -10.87
C ASP A 106 6.93 -1.16 -11.40
N LEU A 107 7.33 -2.29 -11.99
CA LEU A 107 6.43 -3.32 -12.51
C LEU A 107 5.53 -2.81 -13.68
N GLY A 108 4.23 -3.12 -13.67
CA GLY A 108 3.32 -2.80 -14.78
C GLY A 108 3.66 -3.56 -16.05
N VAL A 109 4.09 -4.82 -15.94
CA VAL A 109 4.69 -5.62 -17.03
C VAL A 109 3.88 -6.87 -17.36
N ILE A 110 4.34 -7.61 -18.36
CA ILE A 110 3.70 -8.83 -18.92
C ILE A 110 2.28 -8.49 -19.37
N ILE A 111 2.19 -7.67 -20.43
CA ILE A 111 0.92 -7.08 -20.86
C ILE A 111 0.22 -7.98 -21.85
N SER A 112 -1.00 -8.42 -21.55
CA SER A 112 -1.87 -9.11 -22.48
C SER A 112 -2.88 -8.15 -23.12
N MET A 113 -3.18 -8.32 -24.42
CA MET A 113 -4.21 -7.54 -25.11
C MET A 113 -4.97 -8.41 -26.10
N PRO A 114 -6.31 -8.55 -25.96
CA PRO A 114 -7.15 -9.19 -26.97
C PRO A 114 -7.45 -8.20 -28.09
N THR A 115 -7.32 -8.64 -29.36
CA THR A 115 -7.59 -7.83 -30.55
C THR A 115 -8.35 -8.62 -31.61
N THR A 116 -8.91 -7.95 -32.61
CA THR A 116 -9.47 -8.57 -33.81
C THR A 116 -8.78 -8.06 -35.08
N GLY A 117 -8.83 -8.86 -36.15
CA GLY A 117 -8.25 -8.51 -37.46
C GLY A 117 -6.75 -8.73 -37.53
N GLU A 118 -6.05 -7.86 -38.23
CA GLU A 118 -4.60 -7.92 -38.41
C GLU A 118 -3.85 -7.69 -37.11
N ILE A 119 -2.75 -8.42 -36.89
CA ILE A 119 -1.87 -8.24 -35.74
C ILE A 119 -1.10 -6.93 -35.88
N LYS A 120 -1.24 -6.05 -34.90
CA LYS A 120 -0.42 -4.85 -34.70
C LYS A 120 0.48 -5.06 -33.50
N THR A 121 1.71 -4.60 -33.57
CA THR A 121 2.71 -4.79 -32.51
C THR A 121 3.02 -3.51 -31.72
N ASN A 122 2.69 -2.34 -32.29
CA ASN A 122 2.79 -1.08 -31.59
C ASN A 122 1.54 -0.88 -30.72
N HIS A 123 1.74 -0.58 -29.43
CA HIS A 123 0.65 -0.39 -28.47
C HIS A 123 -0.32 0.73 -28.84
N LEU A 124 0.14 1.77 -29.53
CA LEU A 124 -0.74 2.84 -30.03
C LEU A 124 -1.65 2.37 -31.17
N ASP A 125 -1.18 1.42 -31.99
CA ASP A 125 -1.96 0.88 -33.09
C ASP A 125 -2.93 -0.20 -32.62
N TYR A 126 -2.59 -1.00 -31.60
CA TYR A 126 -3.49 -2.03 -31.08
C TYR A 126 -4.29 -1.60 -29.85
N GLY A 127 -3.96 -0.50 -29.21
CA GLY A 127 -4.75 0.01 -28.08
C GLY A 127 -6.21 0.37 -28.46
N SER A 128 -7.07 0.52 -27.51
CA SER A 128 -8.51 0.73 -27.68
C SER A 128 -9.05 1.74 -26.68
N ALA A 129 -9.95 2.60 -27.12
CA ALA A 129 -10.90 3.22 -26.21
C ALA A 129 -11.77 2.14 -25.57
N TYR A 130 -12.29 2.39 -24.37
CA TYR A 130 -13.01 1.40 -23.58
C TYR A 130 -14.24 2.02 -22.87
N GLU A 131 -15.10 1.15 -22.35
CA GLU A 131 -16.31 1.53 -21.61
C GLU A 131 -16.81 0.38 -20.75
N ASN A 132 -17.84 0.64 -19.94
CA ASN A 132 -18.51 -0.35 -19.07
C ASN A 132 -17.57 -1.02 -18.06
N GLU A 133 -16.66 -0.24 -17.47
CA GLU A 133 -15.76 -0.73 -16.44
C GLU A 133 -16.53 -1.17 -15.19
N LYS A 134 -16.10 -2.28 -14.63
CA LYS A 134 -16.56 -2.77 -13.34
C LYS A 134 -15.39 -3.36 -12.57
N ALA A 135 -15.20 -2.90 -11.33
CA ALA A 135 -14.21 -3.42 -10.41
C ALA A 135 -14.86 -3.89 -9.11
N GLU A 136 -14.42 -5.03 -8.62
CA GLU A 136 -14.78 -5.64 -7.32
C GLU A 136 -13.52 -6.28 -6.73
N PRO A 137 -13.43 -6.54 -5.42
CA PRO A 137 -12.30 -7.29 -4.89
C PRO A 137 -12.05 -8.59 -5.65
N GLY A 138 -10.83 -8.71 -6.21
CA GLY A 138 -10.43 -9.88 -7.01
C GLY A 138 -11.04 -9.99 -8.41
N TYR A 139 -11.66 -8.92 -8.92
CA TYR A 139 -12.29 -8.95 -10.24
C TYR A 139 -12.32 -7.56 -10.89
N TYR A 140 -12.04 -7.54 -12.21
CA TYR A 140 -12.24 -6.35 -13.04
C TYR A 140 -12.80 -6.79 -14.41
N SER A 141 -13.61 -5.92 -15.03
CA SER A 141 -14.09 -6.12 -16.41
C SER A 141 -14.26 -4.81 -17.16
N VAL A 142 -14.16 -4.88 -18.49
CA VAL A 142 -14.25 -3.72 -19.38
C VAL A 142 -14.61 -4.17 -20.80
N ASP A 143 -15.24 -3.29 -21.59
CA ASP A 143 -15.52 -3.48 -23.00
C ASP A 143 -14.56 -2.66 -23.87
N LEU A 144 -13.80 -3.34 -24.74
CA LEU A 144 -12.86 -2.72 -25.69
C LEU A 144 -13.61 -2.29 -26.95
N LYS A 145 -13.84 -0.98 -27.11
CA LYS A 145 -14.71 -0.41 -28.17
C LYS A 145 -14.23 -0.72 -29.58
N LYS A 146 -12.92 -0.61 -29.84
CA LYS A 146 -12.32 -0.85 -31.14
C LYS A 146 -12.59 -2.24 -31.67
N TYR A 147 -12.69 -3.23 -30.80
CA TYR A 147 -12.73 -4.65 -31.13
C TYR A 147 -14.07 -5.32 -30.84
N GLY A 148 -14.96 -4.66 -30.09
CA GLY A 148 -16.18 -5.27 -29.59
C GLY A 148 -15.92 -6.47 -28.67
N ILE A 149 -14.86 -6.41 -27.89
CA ILE A 149 -14.43 -7.49 -26.99
C ILE A 149 -14.72 -7.10 -25.55
N LYS A 150 -15.52 -7.89 -24.85
CA LYS A 150 -15.57 -7.84 -23.39
C LYS A 150 -14.39 -8.62 -22.82
N THR A 151 -13.71 -8.03 -21.84
CA THR A 151 -12.63 -8.64 -21.08
C THR A 151 -13.01 -8.71 -19.61
N GLU A 152 -12.76 -9.85 -18.98
CA GLU A 152 -12.88 -10.07 -17.53
C GLU A 152 -11.55 -10.61 -17.00
N VAL A 153 -11.14 -10.16 -15.81
CA VAL A 153 -9.92 -10.63 -15.16
C VAL A 153 -10.15 -10.96 -13.70
N THR A 154 -9.40 -11.94 -13.19
CA THR A 154 -9.37 -12.34 -11.78
C THR A 154 -7.98 -12.87 -11.42
N ALA A 155 -7.61 -12.82 -10.14
CA ALA A 155 -6.28 -13.22 -9.69
C ALA A 155 -6.33 -13.95 -8.36
N THR A 156 -5.43 -14.90 -8.17
CA THR A 156 -5.02 -15.47 -6.88
C THR A 156 -3.75 -14.77 -6.39
N GLN A 157 -3.05 -15.31 -5.41
CA GLN A 157 -1.85 -14.64 -4.87
C GLN A 157 -0.66 -14.64 -5.85
N ARG A 158 -0.51 -15.69 -6.67
CA ARG A 158 0.66 -15.89 -7.56
C ARG A 158 0.29 -16.15 -9.00
N ALA A 159 -1.02 -16.26 -9.29
CA ALA A 159 -1.49 -16.55 -10.64
C ALA A 159 -2.74 -15.72 -10.97
N GLY A 160 -2.99 -15.51 -12.26
CA GLY A 160 -4.14 -14.73 -12.71
C GLY A 160 -4.80 -15.35 -13.93
N MET A 161 -6.03 -14.94 -14.17
CA MET A 161 -6.85 -15.47 -15.25
C MET A 161 -7.62 -14.34 -15.94
N SER A 162 -7.48 -14.26 -17.27
CA SER A 162 -8.23 -13.37 -18.13
C SER A 162 -9.19 -14.16 -19.01
N ARG A 163 -10.37 -13.60 -19.28
CA ARG A 163 -11.39 -14.16 -20.16
C ARG A 163 -11.77 -13.13 -21.20
N PHE A 164 -11.61 -13.51 -22.47
CA PHE A 164 -11.86 -12.67 -23.63
C PHE A 164 -13.05 -13.19 -24.42
N TYR A 165 -14.05 -12.34 -24.67
CA TYR A 165 -15.24 -12.68 -25.45
C TYR A 165 -15.06 -12.17 -26.88
N PHE A 166 -14.52 -13.01 -27.74
CA PHE A 166 -14.25 -12.66 -29.13
C PHE A 166 -15.49 -12.77 -30.01
N PRO A 167 -15.72 -11.84 -30.97
CA PRO A 167 -16.69 -12.00 -32.05
C PRO A 167 -16.22 -13.08 -33.04
N ALA A 168 -17.07 -13.43 -34.01
CA ALA A 168 -16.67 -14.24 -35.17
C ALA A 168 -15.63 -13.50 -36.01
N GLY A 169 -14.68 -14.24 -36.62
CA GLY A 169 -13.60 -13.69 -37.41
C GLY A 169 -12.22 -13.87 -36.83
N THR A 170 -11.25 -13.16 -37.38
CA THR A 170 -9.86 -13.21 -36.92
C THR A 170 -9.73 -12.53 -35.56
N SER A 171 -9.16 -13.23 -34.60
CA SER A 171 -9.02 -12.78 -33.20
C SER A 171 -7.63 -13.13 -32.67
N ASN A 172 -7.05 -12.28 -31.84
CA ASN A 172 -5.69 -12.49 -31.36
C ASN A 172 -5.62 -12.23 -29.84
N VAL A 173 -4.75 -12.97 -29.17
CA VAL A 173 -4.26 -12.65 -27.82
C VAL A 173 -2.80 -12.26 -27.96
N LEU A 174 -2.48 -11.03 -27.70
CA LEU A 174 -1.12 -10.48 -27.72
C LEU A 174 -0.52 -10.56 -26.31
N LEU A 175 0.79 -10.84 -26.23
CA LEU A 175 1.61 -10.71 -25.03
C LEU A 175 2.77 -9.76 -25.34
N ASN A 176 2.75 -8.57 -24.76
CA ASN A 176 3.79 -7.55 -24.96
C ASN A 176 4.69 -7.50 -23.73
N LEU A 177 5.98 -7.73 -23.93
CA LEU A 177 7.02 -7.62 -22.90
C LEU A 177 7.86 -6.34 -23.03
N GLY A 178 7.55 -5.48 -24.01
CA GLY A 178 8.26 -4.21 -24.24
C GLY A 178 7.66 -3.00 -23.49
N LEU A 179 6.50 -3.15 -22.86
CA LEU A 179 5.88 -2.09 -22.07
C LEU A 179 6.01 -2.34 -20.56
N GLY A 180 5.98 -1.28 -19.79
CA GLY A 180 6.00 -1.29 -18.33
C GLY A 180 6.07 0.11 -17.75
N LEU A 181 6.12 0.21 -16.43
CA LEU A 181 6.26 1.47 -15.70
C LEU A 181 7.74 1.88 -15.51
N THR A 182 8.67 1.00 -15.85
CA THR A 182 10.11 1.26 -15.81
C THR A 182 10.74 1.09 -17.18
N ASN A 183 11.99 1.53 -17.31
CA ASN A 183 12.76 1.36 -18.52
C ASN A 183 12.85 -0.12 -18.92
N GLU A 184 12.92 -0.35 -20.21
CA GLU A 184 13.10 -1.69 -20.77
C GLU A 184 14.55 -2.13 -20.56
N GLN A 185 14.74 -3.29 -19.90
CA GLN A 185 16.07 -3.83 -19.57
C GLN A 185 16.24 -5.27 -20.03
N GLY A 186 15.42 -5.69 -20.99
CA GLY A 186 15.45 -7.01 -21.56
C GLY A 186 14.30 -7.90 -21.14
N ALA A 187 13.99 -8.83 -22.02
CA ALA A 187 12.99 -9.85 -21.81
C ALA A 187 13.37 -11.12 -22.55
N MET A 188 12.72 -12.24 -22.20
CA MET A 188 12.82 -13.50 -22.91
C MET A 188 11.42 -14.09 -23.08
N LEU A 189 11.16 -14.68 -24.27
CA LEU A 189 9.91 -15.36 -24.57
C LEU A 189 10.16 -16.61 -25.41
N LYS A 190 9.49 -17.71 -25.06
CA LYS A 190 9.58 -18.98 -25.78
C LYS A 190 8.26 -19.73 -25.77
N PHE A 191 7.78 -20.18 -26.93
CA PHE A 191 6.67 -21.13 -27.02
C PHE A 191 7.16 -22.56 -26.71
N VAL A 192 6.55 -23.18 -25.71
CA VAL A 192 6.85 -24.56 -25.29
C VAL A 192 5.83 -25.58 -25.82
N SER A 193 4.63 -25.08 -26.16
CA SER A 193 3.58 -25.86 -26.83
C SER A 193 2.74 -24.95 -27.76
N PRO A 194 1.77 -25.46 -28.50
CA PRO A 194 0.82 -24.61 -29.23
C PRO A 194 0.08 -23.61 -28.37
N THR A 195 -0.22 -23.95 -27.12
CA THR A 195 -1.05 -23.15 -26.20
C THR A 195 -0.30 -22.54 -25.06
N GLU A 196 1.01 -22.76 -24.93
CA GLU A 196 1.80 -22.29 -23.78
C GLU A 196 3.05 -21.54 -24.23
N VAL A 197 3.29 -20.42 -23.54
CA VAL A 197 4.48 -19.60 -23.66
C VAL A 197 5.07 -19.35 -22.27
N GLU A 198 6.38 -19.36 -22.18
CA GLU A 198 7.14 -19.04 -20.96
C GLU A 198 8.14 -17.92 -21.21
N GLY A 199 8.56 -17.22 -20.17
CA GLY A 199 9.54 -16.16 -20.33
C GLY A 199 9.85 -15.42 -19.04
N LEU A 200 10.54 -14.30 -19.24
CA LEU A 200 10.82 -13.33 -18.17
C LEU A 200 10.82 -11.90 -18.72
N ARG A 201 10.66 -10.95 -17.81
CA ARG A 201 10.83 -9.51 -18.05
C ARG A 201 11.71 -8.96 -16.94
N MET A 202 12.81 -8.29 -17.30
CA MET A 202 13.62 -7.55 -16.34
C MET A 202 12.92 -6.25 -15.96
N VAL A 203 12.82 -5.96 -14.67
CA VAL A 203 12.18 -4.80 -14.08
C VAL A 203 13.07 -4.18 -13.00
N GLY A 204 12.64 -3.11 -12.36
CA GLY A 204 13.42 -2.35 -11.40
C GLY A 204 14.07 -1.12 -12.07
N SER A 205 15.05 -0.55 -11.43
CA SER A 205 15.88 0.58 -11.89
C SER A 205 15.34 1.99 -11.64
N PHE A 206 14.06 2.23 -11.50
CA PHE A 206 13.56 3.61 -11.39
C PHE A 206 13.92 4.26 -10.04
N CYS A 207 13.41 3.77 -8.93
CA CYS A 207 13.74 4.29 -7.59
C CYS A 207 15.19 4.00 -7.18
N TYR A 208 15.83 3.09 -7.86
CA TYR A 208 17.21 2.68 -7.57
C TYR A 208 18.26 3.48 -8.35
N ASN A 209 17.89 4.08 -9.46
CA ASN A 209 18.80 4.74 -10.42
C ASN A 209 20.05 3.88 -10.77
N SER A 210 19.89 2.55 -10.82
CA SER A 210 20.97 1.60 -11.04
C SER A 210 20.46 0.37 -11.78
N GLU A 211 21.01 0.11 -12.95
CA GLU A 211 20.74 -1.10 -13.75
C GLU A 211 21.16 -2.38 -13.01
N GLU A 212 22.12 -2.30 -12.10
CA GLU A 212 22.60 -3.42 -11.29
C GLU A 212 21.53 -3.98 -10.34
N LYS A 213 20.49 -3.18 -10.08
CA LYS A 213 19.38 -3.56 -9.21
C LYS A 213 18.14 -4.07 -9.96
N ALA A 214 18.26 -4.27 -11.28
CA ALA A 214 17.19 -4.89 -12.05
C ALA A 214 17.03 -6.38 -11.68
N TYR A 215 15.81 -6.83 -11.63
CA TYR A 215 15.46 -8.22 -11.27
C TYR A 215 14.45 -8.81 -12.25
N PRO A 216 14.44 -10.15 -12.46
CA PRO A 216 13.52 -10.82 -13.36
C PRO A 216 12.15 -11.03 -12.70
N VAL A 217 11.09 -10.87 -13.50
CA VAL A 217 9.78 -11.46 -13.26
C VAL A 217 9.60 -12.58 -14.26
N TYR A 218 9.66 -13.83 -13.82
CA TYR A 218 9.41 -15.01 -14.63
C TYR A 218 7.92 -15.24 -14.78
N PHE A 219 7.50 -15.78 -15.92
CA PHE A 219 6.09 -16.12 -16.14
C PHE A 219 5.90 -17.38 -16.99
N VAL A 220 4.75 -17.98 -16.81
CA VAL A 220 4.18 -19.01 -17.72
C VAL A 220 2.76 -18.55 -18.06
N ALA A 221 2.42 -18.56 -19.36
CA ALA A 221 1.11 -18.16 -19.83
C ALA A 221 0.50 -19.26 -20.73
N LYS A 222 -0.75 -19.64 -20.46
CA LYS A 222 -1.48 -20.70 -21.17
C LYS A 222 -2.83 -20.18 -21.68
N VAL A 223 -3.13 -20.42 -22.97
CA VAL A 223 -4.45 -20.16 -23.57
C VAL A 223 -5.30 -21.41 -23.56
N SER A 224 -6.62 -21.24 -23.35
CA SER A 224 -7.58 -22.35 -23.23
C SER A 224 -7.94 -23.03 -24.57
N LYS A 225 -7.55 -22.42 -25.69
CA LYS A 225 -7.85 -22.95 -27.05
C LYS A 225 -6.59 -22.97 -27.90
N GLU A 226 -6.44 -24.02 -28.69
CA GLU A 226 -5.33 -24.11 -29.64
C GLU A 226 -5.49 -23.06 -30.75
N PRO A 227 -4.49 -22.19 -30.99
CA PRO A 227 -4.52 -21.20 -32.04
C PRO A 227 -4.24 -21.82 -33.41
N GLN A 228 -4.78 -21.23 -34.49
CA GLN A 228 -4.40 -21.57 -35.84
C GLN A 228 -3.01 -21.08 -36.21
N ARG A 229 -2.62 -19.92 -35.64
CA ARG A 229 -1.30 -19.32 -35.84
C ARG A 229 -0.78 -18.81 -34.52
N ARG A 230 0.51 -18.89 -34.31
CA ARG A 230 1.23 -18.27 -33.21
C ARG A 230 2.57 -17.77 -33.70
N GLY A 231 3.12 -16.80 -33.01
CA GLY A 231 4.43 -16.28 -33.40
C GLY A 231 4.91 -15.23 -32.40
N ILE A 232 6.03 -14.66 -32.75
CA ILE A 232 6.73 -13.64 -31.97
C ILE A 232 6.98 -12.42 -32.84
N TRP A 233 7.18 -11.28 -32.17
CA TRP A 233 7.79 -10.11 -32.80
C TRP A 233 8.98 -9.64 -31.99
N LYS A 234 9.87 -8.90 -32.64
CA LYS A 234 10.98 -8.17 -32.04
C LYS A 234 11.17 -6.88 -32.81
N LYS A 235 11.22 -5.76 -32.09
CA LYS A 235 11.58 -4.46 -32.62
C LYS A 235 13.08 -4.28 -32.43
N HIS A 236 13.81 -3.99 -33.52
CA HIS A 236 15.22 -3.63 -33.44
C HIS A 236 15.32 -2.15 -33.12
N GLN A 237 15.98 -1.80 -32.01
CA GLN A 237 16.29 -0.42 -31.69
C GLN A 237 17.45 0.04 -32.56
N PHE A 238 17.37 1.29 -33.00
CA PHE A 238 18.43 1.96 -33.74
C PHE A 238 19.27 2.77 -32.75
N TYR A 239 20.55 2.44 -32.64
CA TYR A 239 21.48 3.20 -31.80
C TYR A 239 22.32 4.05 -32.69
N GLU A 240 22.17 5.39 -32.59
CA GLU A 240 22.96 6.35 -33.36
C GLU A 240 24.45 6.21 -33.00
N GLY A 241 25.30 6.13 -34.02
CA GLY A 241 26.74 6.01 -33.85
C GLY A 241 27.26 4.60 -33.52
N LEU A 242 26.40 3.58 -33.47
CA LEU A 242 26.81 2.18 -33.32
C LEU A 242 26.67 1.37 -34.60
N GLU A 243 27.33 0.24 -34.62
CA GLU A 243 27.41 -0.69 -35.78
C GLU A 243 26.06 -1.38 -36.09
N ALA A 244 24.97 -1.00 -35.43
CA ALA A 244 23.62 -1.46 -35.72
C ALA A 244 23.26 -1.29 -37.21
N GLN A 245 23.88 -0.37 -37.90
CA GLN A 245 23.70 -0.15 -39.35
C GLN A 245 24.19 -1.32 -40.21
N TRP A 246 25.28 -1.96 -39.88
CA TRP A 246 25.79 -3.11 -40.69
C TRP A 246 25.01 -4.40 -40.44
N MET A 247 24.22 -4.46 -39.41
CA MET A 247 23.30 -5.58 -39.17
C MET A 247 22.02 -5.54 -40.04
N GLY A 248 21.84 -4.45 -40.79
CA GLY A 248 20.68 -4.29 -41.68
C GLY A 248 19.33 -4.10 -41.01
N TYR A 249 19.31 -3.63 -39.79
CA TYR A 249 18.09 -3.42 -39.00
C TYR A 249 17.83 -1.92 -38.84
N ASN A 250 16.76 -1.43 -39.40
CA ASN A 250 16.38 -0.01 -39.40
C ASN A 250 15.16 0.28 -38.53
N GLY A 251 15.08 -0.31 -37.36
CA GLY A 251 13.99 -0.08 -36.41
C GLY A 251 12.66 -0.74 -36.76
N GLU A 252 12.59 -1.55 -37.81
CA GLU A 252 11.39 -2.26 -38.22
C GLU A 252 11.05 -3.40 -37.25
N THR A 253 9.77 -3.54 -36.92
CA THR A 253 9.27 -4.71 -36.20
C THR A 253 9.18 -5.91 -37.14
N ARG A 254 9.76 -7.02 -36.73
CA ARG A 254 9.71 -8.28 -37.49
C ARG A 254 8.91 -9.33 -36.73
N MET A 255 8.00 -9.99 -37.44
CA MET A 255 7.19 -11.13 -36.94
C MET A 255 7.68 -12.42 -37.50
N LYS A 256 7.71 -13.48 -36.71
CA LYS A 256 8.02 -14.86 -37.14
C LYS A 256 6.94 -15.80 -36.62
N GLU A 257 6.33 -16.55 -37.53
CA GLU A 257 5.36 -17.60 -37.21
C GLU A 257 6.05 -18.89 -36.82
N ASN A 258 5.39 -19.66 -35.95
CA ASN A 258 5.83 -21.01 -35.53
C ASN A 258 7.29 -21.09 -35.05
N PHE A 259 7.80 -20.01 -34.46
CA PHE A 259 9.16 -19.95 -33.97
C PHE A 259 9.26 -20.67 -32.61
N SER A 260 10.09 -21.72 -32.53
CA SER A 260 10.20 -22.61 -31.36
C SER A 260 11.41 -22.35 -30.47
N ARG A 261 12.30 -21.41 -30.86
CA ARG A 261 13.45 -21.02 -30.04
C ARG A 261 13.09 -19.82 -29.15
N ALA A 262 13.86 -19.63 -28.08
CA ALA A 262 13.74 -18.44 -27.26
C ALA A 262 14.12 -17.19 -28.05
N VAL A 263 13.37 -16.10 -27.83
CA VAL A 263 13.70 -14.75 -28.27
C VAL A 263 14.11 -13.95 -27.06
N VAL A 264 15.22 -13.26 -27.16
CA VAL A 264 15.80 -12.43 -26.08
C VAL A 264 16.02 -11.03 -26.61
N GLY A 265 15.85 -10.03 -25.77
CA GLY A 265 16.10 -8.62 -26.05
C GLY A 265 14.94 -7.73 -25.67
N ASP A 266 15.03 -6.47 -26.10
CA ASP A 266 14.02 -5.46 -25.87
C ASP A 266 12.89 -5.50 -26.91
N SER A 267 11.77 -4.87 -26.55
CA SER A 267 10.60 -4.69 -27.43
C SER A 267 10.13 -5.99 -28.10
N ILE A 268 10.12 -7.07 -27.33
CA ILE A 268 9.66 -8.38 -27.80
C ILE A 268 8.25 -8.67 -27.33
N GLY A 269 7.56 -9.54 -28.07
CA GLY A 269 6.26 -10.05 -27.68
C GLY A 269 5.87 -11.29 -28.47
N GLY A 270 4.75 -11.88 -28.07
CA GLY A 270 4.18 -13.05 -28.69
C GLY A 270 2.69 -12.89 -28.97
N TYR A 271 2.16 -13.75 -29.84
CA TYR A 271 0.74 -13.76 -30.14
C TYR A 271 0.21 -15.18 -30.38
N PHE A 272 -1.07 -15.34 -30.04
CA PHE A 272 -1.91 -16.46 -30.43
C PHE A 272 -3.03 -15.92 -31.33
N SER A 273 -3.22 -16.50 -32.52
CA SER A 273 -4.20 -16.02 -33.49
C SER A 273 -5.18 -17.10 -33.87
N TYR A 274 -6.45 -16.73 -33.95
CA TYR A 274 -7.61 -17.59 -34.18
C TYR A 274 -8.44 -17.07 -35.34
N ASN A 275 -9.22 -17.94 -35.95
CA ASN A 275 -10.27 -17.57 -36.90
C ASN A 275 -11.58 -18.28 -36.49
N PHE A 276 -12.41 -17.59 -35.74
CA PHE A 276 -13.62 -18.15 -35.17
C PHE A 276 -14.80 -18.01 -36.11
N LYS A 277 -15.54 -19.11 -36.32
CA LYS A 277 -16.76 -19.12 -37.13
C LYS A 277 -17.96 -18.49 -36.41
N GLN A 278 -17.93 -18.41 -35.09
CA GLN A 278 -18.96 -17.84 -34.20
C GLN A 278 -18.32 -17.21 -32.99
N PRO A 279 -19.05 -16.36 -32.26
CA PRO A 279 -18.54 -15.77 -31.01
C PRO A 279 -17.98 -16.84 -30.09
N THR A 280 -16.77 -16.61 -29.57
CA THR A 280 -16.01 -17.63 -28.84
C THR A 280 -15.26 -17.01 -27.66
N VAL A 281 -15.26 -17.70 -26.53
CA VAL A 281 -14.48 -17.31 -25.34
C VAL A 281 -13.12 -17.98 -25.37
N VAL A 282 -12.07 -17.19 -25.13
CA VAL A 282 -10.71 -17.67 -24.88
C VAL A 282 -10.30 -17.22 -23.49
N GLU A 283 -9.75 -18.11 -22.69
CA GLU A 283 -9.16 -17.79 -21.40
C GLU A 283 -7.64 -17.81 -21.51
N LEU A 284 -6.98 -16.88 -20.80
CA LEU A 284 -5.54 -16.81 -20.62
C LEU A 284 -5.26 -16.99 -19.14
N LYS A 285 -4.42 -17.96 -18.78
CA LYS A 285 -3.93 -18.19 -17.41
C LYS A 285 -2.46 -17.78 -17.36
N VAL A 286 -2.06 -17.02 -16.34
CA VAL A 286 -0.68 -16.57 -16.15
C VAL A 286 -0.26 -16.87 -14.72
N GLY A 287 0.88 -17.53 -14.54
CA GLY A 287 1.57 -17.66 -13.26
C GLY A 287 2.88 -16.89 -13.29
N ILE A 288 3.28 -16.32 -12.17
CA ILE A 288 4.55 -15.59 -12.04
C ILE A 288 5.40 -16.15 -10.90
N SER A 289 6.70 -15.85 -10.98
CA SER A 289 7.69 -16.08 -9.92
C SER A 289 8.82 -15.07 -10.06
N TYR A 290 9.45 -14.75 -8.95
CA TYR A 290 10.72 -14.00 -8.97
C TYR A 290 11.94 -14.94 -8.94
N VAL A 291 11.73 -16.25 -8.78
CA VAL A 291 12.78 -17.28 -8.65
C VAL A 291 13.09 -17.94 -9.97
N SER A 292 12.08 -18.53 -10.65
CA SER A 292 12.29 -19.28 -11.88
C SER A 292 11.01 -19.47 -12.72
N ILE A 293 11.17 -19.88 -13.97
CA ILE A 293 10.05 -20.30 -14.84
C ILE A 293 9.35 -21.53 -14.27
N GLU A 294 10.11 -22.47 -13.71
CA GLU A 294 9.59 -23.69 -13.09
C GLU A 294 8.67 -23.34 -11.91
N ASN A 295 9.08 -22.41 -11.05
CA ASN A 295 8.28 -21.95 -9.92
C ASN A 295 7.03 -21.18 -10.42
N ALA A 296 7.13 -20.36 -11.46
CA ALA A 296 5.98 -19.69 -12.07
C ALA A 296 4.95 -20.71 -12.59
N ARG A 297 5.42 -21.83 -13.17
CA ARG A 297 4.57 -22.94 -13.62
C ARG A 297 3.92 -23.64 -12.44
N GLU A 298 4.67 -23.94 -11.38
CA GLU A 298 4.12 -24.56 -10.17
C GLU A 298 3.07 -23.66 -9.52
N ASN A 299 3.33 -22.38 -9.37
CA ASN A 299 2.38 -21.40 -8.86
C ASN A 299 1.06 -21.42 -9.63
N LEU A 300 1.14 -21.43 -10.98
CA LEU A 300 -0.03 -21.51 -11.85
C LEU A 300 -0.82 -22.82 -11.64
N GLU A 301 -0.14 -23.95 -11.63
CA GLU A 301 -0.79 -25.28 -11.49
C GLU A 301 -1.41 -25.47 -10.10
N LYS A 302 -0.75 -25.03 -9.04
CA LYS A 302 -1.24 -25.18 -7.67
C LYS A 302 -2.42 -24.27 -7.37
N GLU A 303 -2.34 -23.00 -7.78
CA GLU A 303 -3.37 -22.03 -7.43
C GLU A 303 -4.58 -22.06 -8.39
N ILE A 304 -4.35 -22.16 -9.68
CA ILE A 304 -5.41 -22.20 -10.70
C ILE A 304 -5.62 -23.61 -11.26
N GLY A 305 -4.59 -24.25 -11.83
CA GLY A 305 -4.70 -25.58 -12.41
C GLY A 305 -5.88 -25.71 -13.38
N GLU A 306 -6.75 -26.68 -13.16
CA GLU A 306 -7.94 -26.97 -13.97
C GLU A 306 -9.18 -26.13 -13.61
N LYS A 307 -9.07 -25.21 -12.63
CA LYS A 307 -10.20 -24.36 -12.24
C LYS A 307 -10.63 -23.43 -13.38
N ASN A 308 -11.92 -23.24 -13.53
CA ASN A 308 -12.48 -22.25 -14.45
C ASN A 308 -12.49 -20.85 -13.81
N PHE A 309 -12.71 -19.84 -14.65
CA PHE A 309 -12.72 -18.44 -14.24
C PHE A 309 -13.64 -18.15 -13.03
N THR A 310 -14.86 -18.68 -13.04
CA THR A 310 -15.83 -18.45 -11.97
C THR A 310 -15.35 -19.04 -10.64
N GLN A 311 -14.73 -20.22 -10.66
CA GLN A 311 -14.17 -20.84 -9.47
C GLN A 311 -13.01 -19.98 -8.89
N VAL A 312 -12.11 -19.51 -9.75
CA VAL A 312 -10.99 -18.64 -9.34
C VAL A 312 -11.53 -17.33 -8.75
N LYS A 313 -12.45 -16.64 -9.46
CA LYS A 313 -13.08 -15.41 -8.95
C LYS A 313 -13.71 -15.64 -7.55
N MET A 314 -14.49 -16.70 -7.39
CA MET A 314 -15.14 -17.00 -6.09
C MET A 314 -14.14 -17.31 -4.97
N MET A 315 -13.03 -17.98 -5.29
CA MET A 315 -11.96 -18.23 -4.29
C MET A 315 -11.36 -16.93 -3.79
N THR A 316 -11.02 -16.03 -4.69
CA THR A 316 -10.42 -14.73 -4.36
C THR A 316 -11.42 -13.83 -3.61
N GLN A 317 -12.67 -13.81 -4.04
CA GLN A 317 -13.71 -13.06 -3.32
C GLN A 317 -13.94 -13.59 -1.89
N ARG A 318 -13.87 -14.90 -1.66
CA ARG A 318 -13.92 -15.48 -0.30
C ARG A 318 -12.71 -15.10 0.55
N ALA A 319 -11.53 -15.02 -0.06
CA ALA A 319 -10.34 -14.55 0.64
C ALA A 319 -10.47 -13.08 1.06
N TRP A 320 -11.01 -12.24 0.20
CA TRP A 320 -11.33 -10.85 0.52
C TRP A 320 -12.42 -10.72 1.59
N GLU A 321 -13.50 -11.49 1.49
CA GLU A 321 -14.55 -11.51 2.53
C GLU A 321 -13.96 -11.82 3.90
N LYS A 322 -13.11 -12.85 3.98
CA LYS A 322 -12.41 -13.20 5.22
C LYS A 322 -11.52 -12.08 5.73
N GLN A 323 -10.75 -11.43 4.85
CA GLN A 323 -9.85 -10.33 5.23
C GLN A 323 -10.64 -9.13 5.74
N LEU A 324 -11.67 -8.72 5.03
CA LEU A 324 -12.42 -7.51 5.34
C LEU A 324 -13.39 -7.68 6.52
N SER A 325 -13.83 -8.91 6.82
CA SER A 325 -14.71 -9.21 7.97
C SER A 325 -14.03 -9.07 9.33
N ALA A 326 -12.76 -8.66 9.39
CA ALA A 326 -12.12 -8.23 10.64
C ALA A 326 -12.83 -7.01 11.25
N VAL A 327 -13.56 -6.24 10.45
CA VAL A 327 -14.37 -5.10 10.89
C VAL A 327 -15.78 -5.25 10.36
N GLU A 328 -16.77 -5.20 11.24
CA GLU A 328 -18.19 -5.19 10.87
C GLU A 328 -18.81 -3.85 11.26
N ILE A 329 -19.49 -3.18 10.32
CA ILE A 329 -20.09 -1.87 10.51
C ILE A 329 -21.60 -1.96 10.37
N GLU A 330 -22.31 -1.59 11.43
CA GLU A 330 -23.76 -1.39 11.42
C GLU A 330 -24.04 0.12 11.23
N SER A 331 -24.49 0.49 10.03
CA SER A 331 -24.84 1.86 9.66
C SER A 331 -25.71 1.85 8.41
N ASP A 332 -26.64 2.81 8.33
CA ASP A 332 -27.45 3.06 7.14
C ASP A 332 -26.71 3.91 6.10
N ASP A 333 -25.57 4.50 6.45
CA ASP A 333 -24.74 5.30 5.54
C ASP A 333 -23.86 4.39 4.66
N GLU A 334 -24.44 3.92 3.56
CA GLU A 334 -23.78 3.08 2.57
C GLU A 334 -22.51 3.75 1.99
N ASN A 335 -22.50 5.07 1.86
CA ASN A 335 -21.36 5.80 1.31
C ASN A 335 -20.16 5.77 2.26
N LYS A 336 -20.38 5.97 3.57
CA LYS A 336 -19.32 5.84 4.58
C LYS A 336 -18.80 4.41 4.67
N LYS A 337 -19.68 3.39 4.58
CA LYS A 337 -19.23 1.99 4.53
C LYS A 337 -18.33 1.74 3.34
N LYS A 338 -18.70 2.24 2.14
CA LYS A 338 -17.86 2.11 0.94
C LYS A 338 -16.50 2.76 1.10
N ILE A 339 -16.43 3.96 1.64
CA ILE A 339 -15.17 4.64 1.91
C ILE A 339 -14.30 3.80 2.88
N PHE A 340 -14.89 3.34 3.98
CA PHE A 340 -14.17 2.56 5.00
C PHE A 340 -13.64 1.23 4.46
N TYR A 341 -14.50 0.42 3.83
CA TYR A 341 -14.08 -0.90 3.33
C TYR A 341 -13.12 -0.81 2.14
N SER A 342 -13.21 0.26 1.32
CA SER A 342 -12.21 0.51 0.29
C SER A 342 -10.84 0.86 0.89
N GLY A 343 -10.80 1.61 1.99
CA GLY A 343 -9.56 1.85 2.73
C GLY A 343 -8.96 0.56 3.32
N LEU A 344 -9.78 -0.30 3.91
CA LEU A 344 -9.33 -1.59 4.43
C LEU A 344 -8.84 -2.53 3.31
N TYR A 345 -9.49 -2.47 2.14
CA TYR A 345 -9.06 -3.18 0.93
C TYR A 345 -7.67 -2.68 0.48
N HIS A 346 -7.46 -1.37 0.32
CA HIS A 346 -6.17 -0.80 -0.07
C HIS A 346 -5.07 -1.15 0.93
N ALA A 347 -5.30 -0.96 2.23
CA ALA A 347 -4.35 -1.33 3.29
C ALA A 347 -4.03 -2.84 3.32
N SER A 348 -4.87 -3.69 2.71
CA SER A 348 -4.65 -5.14 2.62
C SER A 348 -3.99 -5.60 1.30
N ILE A 349 -3.50 -4.68 0.46
CA ILE A 349 -2.75 -5.00 -0.77
C ILE A 349 -1.25 -5.11 -0.45
N HIS A 350 -0.66 -4.06 0.11
CA HIS A 350 0.77 -4.02 0.48
C HIS A 350 0.96 -3.88 2.00
N PRO A 351 2.11 -4.32 2.54
CA PRO A 351 3.10 -5.22 1.97
C PRO A 351 2.47 -6.51 1.45
N ASN A 352 2.98 -7.07 0.35
CA ASN A 352 2.48 -8.31 -0.24
C ASN A 352 3.46 -9.47 -0.04
N ILE A 353 2.99 -10.69 -0.26
CA ILE A 353 3.86 -11.87 -0.17
C ILE A 353 4.93 -11.83 -1.28
N PHE A 354 6.08 -12.42 -0.99
CA PHE A 354 7.23 -12.49 -1.89
C PHE A 354 7.89 -13.86 -1.80
N HIS A 355 7.11 -14.90 -2.01
CA HIS A 355 7.58 -16.28 -2.07
C HIS A 355 6.65 -17.11 -2.96
N ASP A 356 7.20 -18.12 -3.61
CA ASP A 356 6.46 -19.04 -4.44
C ASP A 356 5.64 -20.05 -3.61
N PHE A 357 4.81 -20.82 -4.24
CA PHE A 357 3.94 -21.79 -3.57
C PHE A 357 4.73 -22.82 -2.76
N ASN A 358 5.91 -23.18 -3.25
CA ASN A 358 6.83 -24.10 -2.57
C ASN A 358 7.65 -23.44 -1.44
N GLY A 359 7.49 -22.14 -1.19
CA GLY A 359 8.20 -21.40 -0.15
C GLY A 359 9.51 -20.75 -0.60
N ASP A 360 9.93 -20.92 -1.86
CA ASP A 360 11.16 -20.30 -2.37
C ASP A 360 10.97 -18.81 -2.63
N TYR A 361 12.01 -18.01 -2.39
CA TYR A 361 12.06 -16.59 -2.67
C TYR A 361 13.48 -16.11 -2.97
N VAL A 362 13.62 -14.92 -3.54
CA VAL A 362 14.92 -14.29 -3.77
C VAL A 362 15.31 -13.48 -2.54
N LYS A 363 16.47 -13.77 -1.94
CA LYS A 363 17.05 -12.99 -0.84
C LYS A 363 17.60 -11.65 -1.33
N SER A 364 17.80 -10.72 -0.39
CA SER A 364 18.38 -9.40 -0.67
C SER A 364 19.81 -9.46 -1.26
N ASN A 365 20.52 -10.58 -1.10
CA ASN A 365 21.83 -10.83 -1.69
C ASN A 365 21.79 -11.55 -3.05
N GLY A 366 20.58 -11.78 -3.61
CA GLY A 366 20.36 -12.47 -4.88
C GLY A 366 20.37 -14.00 -4.82
N GLU A 367 20.64 -14.61 -3.68
CA GLU A 367 20.54 -16.06 -3.51
C GLU A 367 19.06 -16.49 -3.38
N ILE A 368 18.79 -17.77 -3.60
CA ILE A 368 17.48 -18.34 -3.34
C ILE A 368 17.39 -18.73 -1.86
N GLY A 369 16.35 -18.23 -1.21
CA GLY A 369 15.93 -18.59 0.13
C GLY A 369 14.70 -19.48 0.13
N HIS A 370 14.36 -20.01 1.32
CA HIS A 370 13.16 -20.78 1.55
C HIS A 370 12.49 -20.34 2.85
N THR A 371 11.17 -20.28 2.87
CA THR A 371 10.38 -19.95 4.06
C THR A 371 9.27 -20.98 4.29
N GLU A 372 9.04 -21.34 5.55
CA GLU A 372 7.87 -22.12 5.97
C GLU A 372 6.66 -21.25 6.27
N GLY A 373 6.85 -19.93 6.36
CA GLY A 373 5.83 -18.92 6.61
C GLY A 373 5.69 -17.96 5.45
N GLU A 374 5.03 -16.84 5.70
CA GLU A 374 4.90 -15.77 4.70
C GLU A 374 6.16 -14.89 4.70
N ARG A 375 6.78 -14.70 3.55
CA ARG A 375 7.80 -13.69 3.29
C ARG A 375 7.14 -12.50 2.61
N TYR A 376 7.31 -11.30 3.17
CA TYR A 376 6.73 -10.07 2.67
C TYR A 376 7.77 -9.17 2.01
N THR A 377 7.29 -8.31 1.11
CA THR A 377 8.03 -7.25 0.40
C THR A 377 7.14 -6.00 0.26
N VAL A 378 7.67 -4.95 -0.37
CA VAL A 378 7.03 -3.63 -0.52
C VAL A 378 6.86 -2.96 0.85
N PHE A 379 8.00 -2.75 1.49
CA PHE A 379 8.08 -2.08 2.78
C PHE A 379 8.40 -0.60 2.61
N SER A 380 7.38 0.24 2.48
CA SER A 380 7.48 1.69 2.55
C SER A 380 7.45 2.13 4.02
N LEU A 381 8.54 1.82 4.78
CA LEU A 381 8.49 1.92 6.24
C LEU A 381 8.51 3.35 6.75
N TRP A 382 9.08 4.32 6.02
CA TRP A 382 9.04 5.74 6.39
C TRP A 382 7.59 6.25 6.52
N ASP A 383 6.70 5.71 5.70
CA ASP A 383 5.28 6.04 5.68
C ASP A 383 4.52 5.19 6.70
N THR A 384 4.69 3.86 6.64
CA THR A 384 3.83 2.89 7.34
C THR A 384 4.06 2.80 8.85
N TYR A 385 5.23 3.22 9.38
CA TYR A 385 5.47 3.19 10.82
C TYR A 385 4.53 4.10 11.63
N ARG A 386 3.88 5.08 10.97
CA ARG A 386 3.12 6.15 11.64
C ARG A 386 1.75 5.70 12.13
N ASN A 387 1.08 4.79 11.41
CA ASN A 387 -0.26 4.30 11.78
C ASN A 387 -0.59 2.91 11.23
N TYR A 388 -0.04 2.53 10.09
CA TYR A 388 -0.38 1.30 9.39
C TYR A 388 -0.05 0.05 10.21
N HIS A 389 1.18 -0.08 10.71
CA HIS A 389 1.62 -1.25 11.48
C HIS A 389 0.87 -1.39 12.81
N GLN A 390 0.38 -0.28 13.39
CA GLN A 390 -0.47 -0.29 14.58
C GLN A 390 -1.86 -0.85 14.28
N LEU A 391 -2.41 -0.52 13.08
CA LEU A 391 -3.67 -1.07 12.62
C LEU A 391 -3.57 -2.59 12.44
N PHE A 392 -2.48 -3.06 11.80
CA PHE A 392 -2.25 -4.48 11.58
C PHE A 392 -1.91 -5.23 12.86
N SER A 393 -1.22 -4.62 13.80
CA SER A 393 -1.02 -5.16 15.15
C SER A 393 -2.34 -5.40 15.90
N LEU A 394 -3.35 -4.59 15.64
CA LEU A 394 -4.67 -4.73 16.25
C LEU A 394 -5.54 -5.74 15.49
N LEU A 395 -5.71 -5.59 14.17
CA LEU A 395 -6.68 -6.36 13.37
C LEU A 395 -6.09 -7.70 12.86
N TYR A 396 -4.78 -7.74 12.53
CA TYR A 396 -4.13 -8.87 11.87
C TYR A 396 -2.77 -9.19 12.50
N PRO A 397 -2.72 -9.52 13.80
CA PRO A 397 -1.46 -9.66 14.54
C PRO A 397 -0.53 -10.73 13.95
N LYS A 398 -1.06 -11.82 13.40
CA LYS A 398 -0.26 -12.87 12.73
C LYS A 398 0.43 -12.32 11.48
N GLN A 399 -0.28 -11.54 10.63
CA GLN A 399 0.34 -10.91 9.46
C GLN A 399 1.41 -9.90 9.88
N GLN A 400 1.13 -9.09 10.92
CA GLN A 400 2.12 -8.13 11.43
C GLN A 400 3.41 -8.82 11.90
N MET A 401 3.32 -9.93 12.62
CA MET A 401 4.50 -10.68 13.05
C MET A 401 5.27 -11.31 11.88
N GLN A 402 4.56 -11.77 10.85
CA GLN A 402 5.21 -12.28 9.63
C GLN A 402 5.95 -11.18 8.86
N MET A 403 5.40 -9.95 8.83
CA MET A 403 6.09 -8.77 8.30
C MET A 403 7.35 -8.46 9.11
N VAL A 404 7.27 -8.50 10.44
CA VAL A 404 8.45 -8.34 11.33
C VAL A 404 9.49 -9.41 11.06
N ASN A 405 9.09 -10.68 10.97
CA ASN A 405 10.01 -11.78 10.63
C ASN A 405 10.66 -11.57 9.25
N SER A 406 9.92 -11.03 8.28
CA SER A 406 10.49 -10.68 6.97
C SER A 406 11.55 -9.58 7.08
N MET A 407 11.34 -8.55 7.91
CA MET A 407 12.35 -7.51 8.17
C MET A 407 13.61 -8.09 8.84
N LEU A 408 13.45 -9.03 9.77
CA LEU A 408 14.59 -9.73 10.41
C LEU A 408 15.32 -10.65 9.44
N SER A 409 14.61 -11.29 8.52
CA SER A 409 15.20 -12.09 7.45
C SER A 409 16.03 -11.22 6.50
N ILE A 410 15.51 -10.02 6.12
CA ILE A 410 16.28 -9.03 5.34
C ILE A 410 17.56 -8.61 6.06
N TYR A 411 17.49 -8.42 7.37
CA TYR A 411 18.68 -8.14 8.19
C TYR A 411 19.71 -9.27 8.14
N ASP A 412 19.28 -10.53 8.24
CA ASP A 412 20.17 -11.71 8.13
C ASP A 412 20.83 -11.78 6.74
N GLU A 413 20.10 -11.42 5.69
CA GLU A 413 20.54 -11.50 4.30
C GLU A 413 21.47 -10.34 3.87
N SER A 414 21.16 -9.13 4.29
CA SER A 414 21.85 -7.90 3.86
C SER A 414 22.78 -7.30 4.93
N GLY A 415 22.60 -7.71 6.18
CA GLY A 415 23.24 -7.11 7.33
C GLY A 415 22.59 -5.81 7.82
N TRP A 416 21.50 -5.35 7.21
CA TRP A 416 20.76 -4.14 7.59
C TRP A 416 19.26 -4.38 7.64
N LEU A 417 18.56 -3.67 8.54
CA LEU A 417 17.10 -3.62 8.52
C LEU A 417 16.60 -2.87 7.27
N PRO A 418 15.42 -3.19 6.76
CA PRO A 418 14.88 -2.45 5.60
C PRO A 418 14.45 -1.03 5.98
N LYS A 419 14.46 -0.13 4.99
CA LYS A 419 13.91 1.22 5.05
C LYS A 419 12.78 1.38 4.03
N TRP A 420 13.07 1.15 2.78
CA TRP A 420 12.14 1.23 1.66
C TRP A 420 12.45 0.11 0.66
N GLU A 421 12.16 -1.12 1.10
CA GLU A 421 12.49 -2.34 0.37
C GLU A 421 11.40 -2.67 -0.63
N LEU A 422 11.80 -3.05 -1.84
CA LEU A 422 10.94 -3.41 -2.95
C LEU A 422 11.50 -4.67 -3.65
N ASN A 423 10.73 -5.77 -3.58
CA ASN A 423 11.05 -7.05 -4.24
C ASN A 423 12.50 -7.52 -3.97
N SER A 424 12.87 -7.61 -2.68
CA SER A 424 14.20 -7.96 -2.16
C SER A 424 15.31 -6.97 -2.48
N THR A 425 15.00 -5.80 -3.00
CA THR A 425 15.97 -4.75 -3.28
C THR A 425 15.72 -3.55 -2.38
N GLU A 426 16.73 -3.17 -1.59
CA GLU A 426 16.63 -1.97 -0.76
C GLU A 426 16.94 -0.72 -1.59
N THR A 427 15.99 0.24 -1.61
CA THR A 427 16.12 1.48 -2.36
C THR A 427 16.87 2.56 -1.57
N PHE A 428 16.83 2.49 -0.24
CA PHE A 428 17.22 3.55 0.70
C PHE A 428 16.53 4.90 0.44
N THR A 429 15.39 4.86 -0.25
CA THR A 429 14.54 6.04 -0.44
C THR A 429 14.07 6.55 0.92
N MET A 430 13.82 7.84 1.03
CA MET A 430 13.46 8.54 2.27
C MET A 430 14.55 8.53 3.34
N VAL A 431 14.21 9.01 4.54
CA VAL A 431 15.18 9.24 5.62
C VAL A 431 14.77 8.51 6.90
N GLY A 432 15.67 8.43 7.85
CA GLY A 432 15.38 7.79 9.14
C GLY A 432 15.74 6.31 9.19
N ASP A 433 15.28 5.67 10.24
CA ASP A 433 15.49 4.26 10.56
C ASP A 433 14.14 3.64 11.02
N PRO A 434 13.17 3.58 10.10
CA PRO A 434 11.78 3.30 10.46
C PRO A 434 11.54 1.86 10.89
N ALA A 435 12.32 0.88 10.42
CA ALA A 435 12.16 -0.51 10.85
C ALA A 435 12.38 -0.66 12.36
N ALA A 436 13.33 0.10 12.94
CA ALA A 436 13.54 0.10 14.39
C ALA A 436 12.27 0.54 15.15
N ILE A 437 11.52 1.49 14.58
CA ILE A 437 10.27 1.97 15.16
C ILE A 437 9.18 0.89 15.09
N VAL A 438 9.04 0.23 13.93
CA VAL A 438 8.05 -0.84 13.71
C VAL A 438 8.30 -2.04 14.62
N LEU A 439 9.56 -2.49 14.72
CA LEU A 439 9.95 -3.61 15.56
C LEU A 439 9.62 -3.35 17.04
N ALA A 440 10.04 -2.19 17.55
CA ALA A 440 9.76 -1.79 18.93
C ALA A 440 8.25 -1.63 19.19
N ASP A 441 7.51 -0.94 18.32
CA ASP A 441 6.08 -0.73 18.49
C ASP A 441 5.31 -2.04 18.51
N THR A 442 5.65 -2.98 17.60
CA THR A 442 5.05 -4.32 17.53
C THR A 442 5.28 -5.09 18.84
N TYR A 443 6.53 -5.11 19.33
CA TYR A 443 6.87 -5.76 20.59
C TYR A 443 6.13 -5.18 21.79
N LEU A 444 6.12 -3.85 21.89
CA LEU A 444 5.48 -3.12 23.00
C LEU A 444 3.95 -3.27 23.01
N ARG A 445 3.34 -3.57 21.87
CA ARG A 445 1.91 -3.95 21.77
C ARG A 445 1.65 -5.41 22.14
N GLY A 446 2.66 -6.14 22.63
CA GLY A 446 2.54 -7.50 23.12
C GLY A 446 2.60 -8.57 22.03
N LEU A 447 2.99 -8.24 20.82
CA LEU A 447 3.27 -9.19 19.75
C LEU A 447 4.76 -9.59 19.85
N THR A 448 5.06 -10.58 20.72
CA THR A 448 6.43 -10.92 21.13
C THR A 448 6.95 -12.22 20.52
N GLN A 449 6.19 -12.86 19.61
CA GLN A 449 6.52 -14.17 19.04
C GLN A 449 7.46 -14.03 17.82
N PHE A 450 8.53 -13.26 17.97
CA PHE A 450 9.67 -13.14 17.06
C PHE A 450 10.96 -13.00 17.86
N ASP A 451 12.11 -13.10 17.22
CA ASP A 451 13.41 -12.98 17.88
C ASP A 451 13.68 -11.52 18.31
N ALA A 452 13.25 -11.18 19.53
CA ALA A 452 13.36 -9.83 20.08
C ALA A 452 14.81 -9.42 20.35
N GLU A 453 15.70 -10.36 20.68
CA GLU A 453 17.13 -10.09 20.91
C GLU A 453 17.84 -9.77 19.59
N LYS A 454 17.54 -10.53 18.53
CA LYS A 454 18.02 -10.24 17.18
C LYS A 454 17.51 -8.87 16.73
N ALA A 455 16.21 -8.59 16.91
CA ALA A 455 15.61 -7.29 16.57
C ALA A 455 16.35 -6.13 17.26
N PHE A 456 16.56 -6.25 18.56
CA PHE A 456 17.28 -5.24 19.34
C PHE A 456 18.73 -5.07 18.88
N THR A 457 19.42 -6.18 18.57
CA THR A 457 20.79 -6.16 18.03
C THR A 457 20.84 -5.44 16.67
N ALA A 458 19.89 -5.72 15.79
CA ALA A 458 19.79 -5.07 14.48
C ALA A 458 19.50 -3.56 14.60
N MET A 459 18.61 -3.17 15.49
CA MET A 459 18.29 -1.77 15.79
C MET A 459 19.50 -1.02 16.35
N LYS A 460 20.26 -1.64 17.26
CA LYS A 460 21.50 -1.06 17.79
C LYS A 460 22.56 -0.90 16.72
N LYS A 461 22.70 -1.86 15.81
CA LYS A 461 23.65 -1.78 14.72
C LYS A 461 23.46 -0.51 13.88
N SER A 462 22.22 -0.20 13.48
CA SER A 462 21.92 1.02 12.73
C SER A 462 22.20 2.30 13.53
N ALA A 463 21.97 2.28 14.84
CA ALA A 463 22.16 3.43 15.72
C ALA A 463 23.64 3.68 16.15
N GLU A 464 24.54 2.71 15.99
CA GLU A 464 25.90 2.77 16.53
C GLU A 464 27.01 2.63 15.46
N THR A 465 26.71 2.12 14.27
CA THR A 465 27.71 1.99 13.20
C THR A 465 28.04 3.37 12.61
N LEU A 466 29.28 3.83 12.81
CA LEU A 466 29.73 5.18 12.49
C LEU A 466 30.09 5.42 11.01
N GLU A 467 30.59 4.39 10.36
CA GLU A 467 31.06 4.46 8.96
C GLU A 467 30.20 3.53 8.09
N ASP A 468 30.01 3.90 6.83
CA ASP A 468 29.27 3.11 5.83
C ASP A 468 27.89 2.66 6.29
N ASN A 469 27.18 3.53 7.02
CA ASN A 469 25.86 3.25 7.53
C ASN A 469 24.77 3.77 6.57
N PRO A 470 24.13 2.89 5.79
CA PRO A 470 23.18 3.33 4.77
C PRO A 470 21.83 3.77 5.37
N LEU A 471 21.49 3.28 6.59
CA LEU A 471 20.24 3.65 7.27
C LEU A 471 20.34 5.00 7.96
N ARG A 472 21.52 5.31 8.54
CA ARG A 472 21.74 6.57 9.26
C ARG A 472 22.96 7.33 8.74
N PRO A 473 22.88 7.87 7.50
CA PRO A 473 23.97 8.72 7.00
C PRO A 473 24.20 9.90 7.94
N GLY A 474 25.48 10.23 8.19
CA GLY A 474 25.87 11.29 9.12
C GLY A 474 25.76 10.95 10.61
N ILE A 475 25.56 9.67 10.97
CA ILE A 475 25.37 9.22 12.37
C ILE A 475 26.44 9.72 13.31
N LYS A 476 27.71 9.78 12.89
CA LYS A 476 28.81 10.28 13.72
C LYS A 476 28.58 11.73 14.16
N GLU A 477 28.22 12.62 13.23
CA GLU A 477 27.90 14.00 13.55
C GLU A 477 26.67 14.11 14.47
N TYR A 478 25.63 13.31 14.19
CA TYR A 478 24.44 13.24 15.03
C TYR A 478 24.78 12.84 16.47
N LEU A 479 25.61 11.84 16.69
CA LEU A 479 26.03 11.42 18.03
C LEU A 479 26.91 12.45 18.76
N GLU A 480 27.78 13.16 18.04
CA GLU A 480 28.65 14.18 18.59
C GLU A 480 27.91 15.48 18.94
N LYS A 481 27.00 15.92 18.06
CA LYS A 481 26.36 17.24 18.16
C LYS A 481 24.88 17.20 18.60
N GLY A 482 24.24 16.05 18.48
CA GLY A 482 22.79 15.87 18.67
C GLY A 482 21.96 16.47 17.54
N TYR A 483 22.53 16.70 16.36
CA TYR A 483 21.83 17.08 15.14
C TYR A 483 22.70 16.84 13.91
N LEU A 484 22.08 16.81 12.75
CA LEU A 484 22.75 16.82 11.44
C LEU A 484 22.84 18.25 10.93
N SER A 485 24.01 18.63 10.41
CA SER A 485 24.23 19.96 9.85
C SER A 485 23.94 20.00 8.35
N VAL A 486 23.66 21.22 7.84
CA VAL A 486 23.50 21.46 6.40
C VAL A 486 24.79 21.26 5.61
N ASP A 487 25.95 21.22 6.30
CA ASP A 487 27.28 21.19 5.67
C ASP A 487 27.72 19.77 5.26
N ARG A 488 27.04 18.73 5.71
CA ARG A 488 27.43 17.32 5.49
C ARG A 488 26.78 16.66 4.27
N GLY A 489 25.87 17.35 3.59
CA GLY A 489 25.20 16.81 2.41
C GLY A 489 24.17 15.72 2.70
N VAL A 490 23.76 15.53 3.98
CA VAL A 490 22.67 14.64 4.33
C VAL A 490 21.36 15.31 3.90
N SER A 491 20.50 14.57 3.21
CA SER A 491 19.21 15.07 2.77
C SER A 491 18.33 15.44 3.97
N GLY A 492 17.71 16.64 3.91
CA GLY A 492 16.78 17.12 4.93
C GLY A 492 17.28 16.99 6.36
N PRO A 493 18.39 17.63 6.76
CA PRO A 493 19.06 17.38 8.04
C PRO A 493 18.16 17.58 9.26
N VAL A 494 17.17 18.47 9.21
CA VAL A 494 16.19 18.64 10.30
C VAL A 494 15.26 17.43 10.35
N SER A 495 14.64 17.07 9.22
CA SER A 495 13.77 15.91 9.12
C SER A 495 14.48 14.63 9.54
N THR A 496 15.69 14.42 9.01
CA THR A 496 16.51 13.23 9.31
C THR A 496 16.90 13.16 10.79
N THR A 497 17.21 14.31 11.41
CA THR A 497 17.46 14.36 12.86
C THR A 497 16.23 13.96 13.66
N GLN A 498 15.04 14.45 13.28
CA GLN A 498 13.80 14.08 13.96
C GLN A 498 13.47 12.60 13.81
N GLU A 499 13.64 12.03 12.63
CA GLU A 499 13.44 10.59 12.38
C GLU A 499 14.41 9.75 13.23
N TYR A 500 15.69 10.15 13.35
CA TYR A 500 16.62 9.47 14.26
C TYR A 500 16.19 9.57 15.71
N ASN A 501 15.62 10.72 16.14
CA ASN A 501 15.12 10.87 17.51
C ASN A 501 13.93 9.93 17.79
N ILE A 502 13.01 9.75 16.85
CA ILE A 502 11.89 8.82 16.98
C ILE A 502 12.39 7.38 17.05
N ALA A 503 13.34 7.01 16.18
CA ALA A 503 13.96 5.68 16.19
C ALA A 503 14.76 5.43 17.48
N ASP A 504 15.54 6.40 17.98
CA ASP A 504 16.26 6.28 19.26
C ASP A 504 15.29 6.12 20.43
N PHE A 505 14.16 6.83 20.42
CA PHE A 505 13.13 6.62 21.42
C PHE A 505 12.59 5.19 21.37
N ALA A 506 12.31 4.66 20.18
CA ALA A 506 11.83 3.31 19.98
C ALA A 506 12.84 2.27 20.48
N ILE A 507 14.13 2.43 20.15
CA ILE A 507 15.23 1.59 20.67
C ILE A 507 15.27 1.64 22.20
N GLY A 508 15.14 2.85 22.79
CA GLY A 508 15.13 3.04 24.23
C GLY A 508 13.93 2.35 24.93
N GLN A 509 12.76 2.36 24.31
CA GLN A 509 11.58 1.66 24.79
C GLN A 509 11.72 0.14 24.72
N MET A 510 12.27 -0.37 23.60
CA MET A 510 12.57 -1.79 23.46
C MET A 510 13.62 -2.26 24.47
N ALA A 511 14.70 -1.48 24.67
CA ALA A 511 15.72 -1.75 25.66
C ALA A 511 15.15 -1.86 27.08
N GLU A 512 14.25 -0.92 27.47
CA GLU A 512 13.59 -0.98 28.76
C GLU A 512 12.72 -2.22 28.93
N ALA A 513 11.96 -2.59 27.89
CA ALA A 513 11.11 -3.77 27.89
C ALA A 513 11.91 -5.09 27.98
N LEU A 514 13.12 -5.12 27.42
CA LEU A 514 14.06 -6.25 27.49
C LEU A 514 14.95 -6.26 28.74
N GLY A 515 14.89 -5.19 29.58
CA GLY A 515 15.66 -5.10 30.81
C GLY A 515 17.05 -4.46 30.67
N TYR A 516 17.38 -3.86 29.52
CA TYR A 516 18.66 -3.18 29.26
C TYR A 516 18.61 -1.73 29.73
N ALA A 517 18.73 -1.49 31.04
CA ALA A 517 18.50 -0.19 31.69
C ALA A 517 19.45 0.91 31.21
N GLU A 518 20.73 0.62 30.99
CA GLU A 518 21.70 1.63 30.55
C GLU A 518 21.47 2.04 29.10
N GLU A 519 21.18 1.10 28.22
CA GLU A 519 20.79 1.37 26.82
C GLU A 519 19.49 2.15 26.76
N ALA A 520 18.50 1.78 27.57
CA ALA A 520 17.24 2.51 27.65
C ALA A 520 17.46 3.98 28.02
N LYS A 521 18.29 4.23 29.04
CA LYS A 521 18.65 5.60 29.46
C LYS A 521 19.41 6.37 28.36
N LYS A 522 20.39 5.72 27.72
CA LYS A 522 21.18 6.28 26.63
C LYS A 522 20.27 6.75 25.50
N TYR A 523 19.47 5.86 24.92
CA TYR A 523 18.66 6.16 23.75
C TYR A 523 17.51 7.11 24.06
N LYS A 524 16.84 7.02 25.21
CA LYS A 524 15.83 7.97 25.65
C LYS A 524 16.41 9.38 25.83
N LYS A 525 17.65 9.54 26.30
CA LYS A 525 18.33 10.84 26.33
C LYS A 525 18.61 11.36 24.93
N GLN A 526 19.10 10.50 24.06
CA GLN A 526 19.49 10.82 22.68
C GLN A 526 18.28 11.26 21.84
N SER A 527 17.10 10.65 22.06
CA SER A 527 15.86 11.01 21.38
C SER A 527 15.36 12.44 21.66
N LEU A 528 15.88 13.11 22.67
CA LEU A 528 15.54 14.49 22.99
C LEU A 528 16.41 15.52 22.26
N SER A 529 17.29 15.10 21.38
CA SER A 529 18.28 15.97 20.74
C SER A 529 17.67 16.92 19.68
N TYR A 530 16.42 16.70 19.23
CA TYR A 530 15.66 17.67 18.42
C TYR A 530 15.66 19.07 19.03
N ARG A 531 15.80 19.19 20.35
CA ARG A 531 15.86 20.46 21.09
C ARG A 531 17.03 21.33 20.66
N ASN A 532 18.10 20.73 20.11
CA ASN A 532 19.26 21.46 19.56
C ASN A 532 18.93 22.23 18.29
N LEU A 533 17.87 21.82 17.57
CA LEU A 533 17.40 22.47 16.35
C LEU A 533 16.23 23.44 16.62
N PHE A 534 15.73 23.54 17.85
CA PHE A 534 14.61 24.41 18.17
C PHE A 534 15.06 25.87 18.26
N ASP A 535 14.57 26.70 17.35
CA ASP A 535 14.78 28.13 17.32
C ASP A 535 13.65 28.86 18.03
N LYS A 536 13.96 29.54 19.16
CA LYS A 536 12.98 30.27 19.98
C LYS A 536 12.42 31.53 19.32
N GLU A 537 13.14 32.10 18.35
CA GLU A 537 12.68 33.26 17.61
C GLU A 537 11.53 32.90 16.68
N PHE A 538 11.69 31.83 15.91
CA PHE A 538 10.67 31.32 14.99
C PHE A 538 9.66 30.37 15.67
N ASN A 539 10.02 29.82 16.82
CA ASN A 539 9.28 28.75 17.50
C ASN A 539 9.12 27.50 16.64
N LEU A 540 10.14 27.18 15.85
CA LEU A 540 10.21 26.09 14.89
C LEU A 540 11.54 25.35 15.02
N LEU A 541 11.63 24.16 14.43
CA LEU A 541 12.90 23.47 14.23
C LEU A 541 13.56 24.06 12.99
N ARG A 542 14.80 24.54 13.12
CA ARG A 542 15.54 25.27 12.07
C ARG A 542 16.85 24.59 11.75
N PRO A 543 17.27 24.57 10.48
CA PRO A 543 18.57 24.02 10.09
C PRO A 543 19.75 24.77 10.72
N LYS A 544 20.84 24.05 11.00
CA LYS A 544 22.10 24.57 11.53
C LYS A 544 23.29 24.16 10.73
N HIS A 545 24.31 25.01 10.78
CA HIS A 545 25.68 24.70 10.33
C HIS A 545 26.43 23.82 11.34
N ALA A 546 27.49 23.16 10.90
CA ALA A 546 28.34 22.31 11.73
C ALA A 546 29.02 23.07 12.89
N ASN A 547 29.21 24.38 12.76
CA ASN A 547 29.74 25.27 13.78
C ASN A 547 28.70 25.74 14.82
N GLY A 548 27.44 25.29 14.71
CA GLY A 548 26.33 25.64 15.62
C GLY A 548 25.55 26.89 15.24
N ASN A 549 25.96 27.63 14.23
CA ASN A 549 25.21 28.78 13.74
C ASN A 549 23.93 28.35 13.00
N TRP A 550 22.88 29.17 13.15
CA TRP A 550 21.67 28.96 12.37
C TRP A 550 21.88 29.17 10.87
N TYR A 551 21.31 28.31 10.05
CA TYR A 551 21.26 28.52 8.60
C TYR A 551 20.49 29.80 8.27
N SER A 552 21.05 30.66 7.43
CA SER A 552 20.49 31.96 7.06
C SER A 552 20.77 32.28 5.59
N PRO A 553 19.83 32.91 4.84
CA PRO A 553 18.48 33.30 5.29
C PRO A 553 17.57 32.08 5.53
N PHE A 554 16.66 32.16 6.48
CA PHE A 554 15.71 31.12 6.79
C PHE A 554 14.29 31.60 6.47
N ASP A 555 13.64 30.89 5.56
CA ASP A 555 12.24 31.07 5.20
C ASP A 555 11.48 29.79 5.62
N PRO A 556 10.59 29.84 6.64
CA PRO A 556 9.88 28.67 7.11
C PRO A 556 8.83 28.13 6.13
N ASP A 557 8.42 28.94 5.15
CA ASP A 557 7.43 28.56 4.13
C ASP A 557 8.05 27.92 2.88
N LYS A 558 9.38 27.94 2.79
CA LYS A 558 10.08 27.39 1.62
C LYS A 558 10.13 25.88 1.68
N GLY A 559 9.70 25.25 0.59
CA GLY A 559 9.68 23.81 0.35
C GLY A 559 8.27 23.26 0.39
N ALA A 560 8.03 22.33 -0.50
CA ALA A 560 6.82 21.54 -0.61
C ALA A 560 7.21 20.11 -1.00
N ASN A 561 6.24 19.22 -1.13
CA ASN A 561 6.46 17.90 -1.68
C ASN A 561 7.14 18.02 -3.07
N PHE A 562 8.18 17.23 -3.32
CA PHE A 562 9.02 17.25 -4.52
C PHE A 562 9.87 18.51 -4.76
N GLU A 563 9.83 19.51 -3.90
CA GLU A 563 10.72 20.65 -3.96
C GLU A 563 11.98 20.41 -3.10
N LYS A 564 13.17 20.65 -3.67
CA LYS A 564 14.41 20.59 -2.88
C LYS A 564 14.43 21.67 -1.81
N ASN A 565 14.58 21.22 -0.56
CA ASN A 565 14.72 22.09 0.59
C ASN A 565 16.03 21.78 1.34
N VAL A 566 16.65 22.79 1.92
CA VAL A 566 17.91 22.65 2.65
C VAL A 566 17.74 21.88 3.95
N GLY A 567 16.59 22.01 4.61
CA GLY A 567 16.35 21.48 5.96
C GLY A 567 15.45 20.26 6.03
N TYR A 568 14.54 20.10 5.09
CA TYR A 568 13.39 19.23 5.23
C TYR A 568 13.20 18.33 4.01
N ILE A 569 12.62 17.16 4.23
CA ILE A 569 12.23 16.20 3.21
C ILE A 569 10.74 16.41 2.91
N GLU A 570 10.43 16.59 1.63
CA GLU A 570 9.04 16.67 1.12
C GLU A 570 8.15 17.61 1.94
N GLY A 571 8.69 18.77 2.30
CA GLY A 571 7.97 19.73 3.12
C GLY A 571 8.82 20.90 3.56
N ASN A 572 8.32 21.63 4.53
CA ASN A 572 8.95 22.81 5.09
C ASN A 572 8.90 22.81 6.64
N ALA A 573 9.33 23.91 7.26
CA ALA A 573 9.41 23.98 8.71
C ALA A 573 8.07 23.77 9.43
N TRP A 574 6.95 24.02 8.78
CA TRP A 574 5.62 23.87 9.38
C TRP A 574 5.17 22.43 9.47
N GLN A 575 5.38 21.62 8.39
CA GLN A 575 5.05 20.19 8.40
C GLN A 575 5.94 19.39 9.37
N TYR A 576 7.10 19.93 9.75
CA TYR A 576 8.01 19.31 10.73
C TYR A 576 7.96 19.96 12.13
N ALA A 577 7.14 21.00 12.33
CA ALA A 577 7.10 21.75 13.59
C ALA A 577 6.72 20.92 14.82
N PHE A 578 5.82 19.94 14.66
CA PHE A 578 5.31 19.08 15.74
C PHE A 578 5.64 17.60 15.52
N MET A 579 6.53 17.25 14.59
CA MET A 579 6.94 15.86 14.34
C MET A 579 7.91 15.37 15.44
N VAL A 580 7.42 15.41 16.69
CA VAL A 580 8.10 14.94 17.91
C VAL A 580 7.11 14.11 18.73
N PRO A 581 6.54 13.03 18.16
CA PRO A 581 5.46 12.26 18.80
C PRO A 581 5.87 11.64 20.14
N HIS A 582 7.15 11.35 20.31
CA HIS A 582 7.74 10.71 21.49
C HIS A 582 7.90 11.65 22.69
N ASP A 583 7.93 12.99 22.50
CA ASP A 583 8.11 13.97 23.58
C ASP A 583 7.19 15.19 23.40
N MET A 584 5.92 14.98 23.09
CA MET A 584 4.97 16.07 22.84
C MET A 584 4.85 17.03 24.04
N ARG A 585 4.88 16.53 25.28
CA ARG A 585 4.86 17.38 26.48
C ARG A 585 6.11 18.24 26.62
N GLY A 586 7.29 17.69 26.30
CA GLY A 586 8.55 18.45 26.27
C GLY A 586 8.54 19.50 25.16
N LEU A 587 8.00 19.20 23.99
CA LEU A 587 7.83 20.18 22.92
C LEU A 587 6.89 21.32 23.33
N ILE A 588 5.74 21.04 23.95
CA ILE A 588 4.81 22.04 24.45
C ILE A 588 5.53 22.99 25.43
N GLN A 589 6.34 22.49 26.37
CA GLN A 589 7.14 23.29 27.30
C GLN A 589 8.17 24.12 26.54
N LEU A 590 8.88 23.55 25.60
CA LEU A 590 9.91 24.21 24.79
C LEU A 590 9.34 25.38 23.99
N MET A 591 8.13 25.24 23.47
CA MET A 591 7.36 26.28 22.76
C MET A 591 6.83 27.41 23.69
N GLY A 592 6.96 27.26 25.00
CA GLY A 592 6.51 28.23 25.98
C GLY A 592 5.09 28.03 26.50
N GLY A 593 4.62 26.76 26.46
CA GLY A 593 3.41 26.29 27.11
C GLY A 593 2.19 26.12 26.20
N GLU A 594 1.15 25.55 26.76
CA GLU A 594 -0.06 25.10 26.05
C GLU A 594 -0.72 26.17 25.18
N LYS A 595 -0.81 27.43 25.67
CA LYS A 595 -1.44 28.52 24.90
C LYS A 595 -0.70 28.83 23.60
N LYS A 596 0.63 28.83 23.60
CA LYS A 596 1.45 29.08 22.41
C LYS A 596 1.39 27.89 21.46
N PHE A 597 1.45 26.68 22.01
CA PHE A 597 1.30 25.45 21.27
C PHE A 597 -0.03 25.42 20.48
N VAL A 598 -1.18 25.62 21.17
CA VAL A 598 -2.51 25.62 20.52
C VAL A 598 -2.61 26.74 19.49
N LYS A 599 -2.06 27.92 19.76
CA LYS A 599 -2.04 29.03 18.81
C LYS A 599 -1.33 28.62 17.52
N GLN A 600 -0.11 28.12 17.63
CA GLN A 600 0.70 27.74 16.45
C GLN A 600 0.10 26.55 15.69
N LEU A 601 -0.43 25.55 16.41
CA LEU A 601 -1.11 24.43 15.76
C LEU A 601 -2.36 24.89 14.98
N ASN A 602 -3.13 25.84 15.51
CA ASN A 602 -4.24 26.47 14.76
C ASN A 602 -3.74 27.26 13.53
N GLU A 603 -2.61 27.95 13.62
CA GLU A 603 -2.02 28.72 12.53
C GLU A 603 -1.67 27.81 11.34
N ILE A 604 -1.16 26.60 11.60
CA ILE A 604 -0.86 25.61 10.55
C ILE A 604 -2.13 25.27 9.74
N PHE A 605 -3.24 24.99 10.42
CA PHE A 605 -4.49 24.67 9.74
C PHE A 605 -5.15 25.87 9.06
N ASN A 606 -5.15 27.04 9.72
CA ASN A 606 -5.83 28.24 9.23
C ASN A 606 -5.11 28.88 8.03
N ASN A 607 -3.78 28.75 7.98
CA ASN A 607 -2.93 29.33 6.95
C ASN A 607 -2.53 28.33 5.84
N GLN A 608 -3.24 27.19 5.74
CA GLN A 608 -3.02 26.17 4.73
C GLN A 608 -1.56 25.63 4.69
N LYS A 609 -0.94 25.51 5.86
CA LYS A 609 0.43 24.96 6.01
C LYS A 609 0.43 23.46 6.35
N PHE A 610 -0.74 22.89 6.59
CA PHE A 610 -0.96 21.48 6.82
C PHE A 610 -1.12 20.76 5.47
N ASP A 611 -0.39 19.67 5.29
CA ASP A 611 -0.48 18.83 4.10
C ASP A 611 -1.03 17.44 4.44
N MET A 612 -2.29 17.18 4.14
CA MET A 612 -2.89 15.86 4.36
C MET A 612 -2.35 14.80 3.39
N ALA A 613 -1.69 15.21 2.32
CA ALA A 613 -1.21 14.32 1.27
C ALA A 613 0.21 13.79 1.53
N ASN A 614 0.82 14.15 2.68
CA ASN A 614 2.15 13.68 3.03
C ASN A 614 2.28 13.38 4.54
N GLU A 615 3.17 12.48 4.94
CA GLU A 615 3.21 11.82 6.24
C GLU A 615 3.67 12.68 7.42
N PRO A 616 4.56 13.67 7.30
CA PRO A 616 5.17 14.33 8.45
C PRO A 616 4.19 14.93 9.44
N ASP A 617 3.05 15.44 8.97
CA ASP A 617 2.10 16.17 9.80
C ASP A 617 0.70 15.51 9.92
N ILE A 618 0.49 14.30 9.36
CA ILE A 618 -0.83 13.62 9.43
C ILE A 618 -1.34 13.38 10.86
N ALA A 619 -0.46 13.37 11.87
CA ALA A 619 -0.85 13.25 13.28
C ALA A 619 -1.33 14.58 13.89
N TYR A 620 -1.07 15.73 13.25
CA TYR A 620 -1.34 17.06 13.82
C TYR A 620 -2.80 17.30 14.21
N PRO A 621 -3.82 16.82 13.50
CA PRO A 621 -5.22 16.97 13.91
C PRO A 621 -5.51 16.41 15.30
N TYR A 622 -4.73 15.42 15.75
CA TYR A 622 -4.92 14.74 17.04
C TYR A 622 -4.17 15.40 18.21
N LEU A 623 -3.26 16.33 17.93
CA LEU A 623 -2.37 16.91 18.94
C LEU A 623 -3.09 17.86 19.91
N PHE A 624 -4.26 18.38 19.58
CA PHE A 624 -5.06 19.18 20.51
C PHE A 624 -5.47 18.39 21.76
N ASN A 625 -5.52 17.07 21.70
CA ASN A 625 -5.84 16.21 22.84
C ASN A 625 -4.77 16.24 23.95
N TYR A 626 -3.56 16.75 23.66
CA TYR A 626 -2.54 16.98 24.70
C TYR A 626 -2.84 18.18 25.60
N VAL A 627 -3.81 19.02 25.24
CA VAL A 627 -4.18 20.26 25.98
C VAL A 627 -5.60 20.18 26.47
N LYS A 628 -5.76 20.14 27.77
CA LYS A 628 -7.07 20.05 28.44
C LYS A 628 -7.99 21.19 28.04
N GLY A 629 -9.21 20.87 27.60
CA GLY A 629 -10.23 21.81 27.14
C GLY A 629 -10.15 22.15 25.64
N GLU A 630 -9.14 21.66 24.93
CA GLU A 630 -8.97 21.88 23.48
C GLU A 630 -9.26 20.61 22.64
N GLU A 631 -9.63 19.50 23.28
CA GLU A 631 -9.84 18.20 22.64
C GLU A 631 -10.96 18.22 21.57
N TRP A 632 -11.91 19.13 21.73
CA TRP A 632 -12.95 19.35 20.72
C TRP A 632 -12.40 19.80 19.36
N ARG A 633 -11.22 20.43 19.34
CA ARG A 633 -10.56 20.84 18.09
C ARG A 633 -10.07 19.63 17.29
N THR A 634 -9.57 18.60 17.98
CA THR A 634 -9.25 17.30 17.34
C THR A 634 -10.49 16.76 16.64
N GLN A 635 -11.61 16.66 17.33
CA GLN A 635 -12.86 16.11 16.81
C GLN A 635 -13.35 16.89 15.59
N LYS A 636 -13.33 18.22 15.70
CA LYS A 636 -13.68 19.13 14.60
C LYS A 636 -12.75 18.97 13.40
N LYS A 637 -11.44 18.96 13.64
CA LYS A 637 -10.45 18.94 12.56
C LYS A 637 -10.43 17.61 11.82
N VAL A 638 -10.50 16.50 12.54
CA VAL A 638 -10.60 15.16 11.93
C VAL A 638 -11.87 15.04 11.10
N ASP A 639 -13.02 15.53 11.58
CA ASP A 639 -14.26 15.54 10.82
C ASP A 639 -14.16 16.35 9.52
N GLU A 640 -13.60 17.57 9.58
CA GLU A 640 -13.36 18.43 8.43
C GLU A 640 -12.47 17.76 7.37
N LEU A 641 -11.39 17.08 7.78
CA LEU A 641 -10.45 16.41 6.89
C LEU A 641 -11.06 15.17 6.24
N LEU A 642 -11.79 14.35 7.03
CA LEU A 642 -12.52 13.20 6.50
C LEU A 642 -13.52 13.64 5.41
N GLN A 643 -14.30 14.69 5.66
CA GLN A 643 -15.28 15.20 4.69
C GLN A 643 -14.64 15.83 3.44
N LYS A 644 -13.48 16.47 3.59
CA LYS A 644 -12.79 17.16 2.51
C LYS A 644 -12.13 16.18 1.55
N TYR A 645 -11.40 15.21 2.07
CA TYR A 645 -10.46 14.40 1.28
C TYR A 645 -10.95 12.99 0.99
N TYR A 646 -11.72 12.35 1.89
CA TYR A 646 -12.09 10.96 1.74
C TYR A 646 -13.50 10.80 1.18
N LYS A 647 -13.59 10.37 -0.08
CA LYS A 647 -14.83 10.31 -0.85
C LYS A 647 -14.97 8.97 -1.58
N ASN A 648 -16.19 8.55 -1.83
CA ASN A 648 -16.47 7.40 -2.69
C ASN A 648 -16.41 7.81 -4.18
N LYS A 649 -15.23 8.24 -4.63
CA LYS A 649 -14.94 8.72 -5.99
C LYS A 649 -13.48 8.41 -6.34
N PRO A 650 -13.08 8.43 -7.62
CA PRO A 650 -11.69 8.25 -8.03
C PRO A 650 -10.71 9.21 -7.33
N ASP A 651 -11.08 10.49 -7.16
CA ASP A 651 -10.32 11.50 -6.41
C ASP A 651 -10.51 11.44 -4.88
N GLY A 652 -10.89 10.28 -4.36
CA GLY A 652 -11.31 10.10 -2.97
C GLY A 652 -10.19 9.84 -1.96
N LEU A 653 -8.94 10.15 -2.29
CA LEU A 653 -7.79 10.19 -1.40
C LEU A 653 -7.11 11.56 -1.48
N PRO A 654 -6.40 12.01 -0.42
CA PRO A 654 -5.73 13.32 -0.41
C PRO A 654 -4.55 13.42 -1.38
N GLY A 655 -3.89 12.32 -1.68
CA GLY A 655 -2.71 12.12 -2.49
C GLY A 655 -2.39 10.64 -2.58
N ASN A 656 -1.11 10.28 -2.70
CA ASN A 656 -0.68 8.89 -2.71
C ASN A 656 -1.17 8.17 -1.45
N ASP A 657 -1.64 6.93 -1.61
CA ASP A 657 -2.10 6.13 -0.46
C ASP A 657 -0.95 5.63 0.41
N ASP A 658 0.29 5.70 -0.09
CA ASP A 658 1.54 5.31 0.54
C ASP A 658 1.44 3.96 1.26
N THR A 659 1.16 2.94 0.42
CA THR A 659 0.94 1.54 0.85
C THR A 659 -0.15 1.36 1.91
N GLY A 660 -1.16 2.24 1.91
CA GLY A 660 -2.30 2.16 2.80
C GLY A 660 -2.23 3.05 4.05
N VAL A 661 -1.25 3.95 4.17
CA VAL A 661 -1.11 4.88 5.31
C VAL A 661 -2.25 5.87 5.35
N MET A 662 -2.61 6.48 4.20
CA MET A 662 -3.73 7.43 4.12
C MET A 662 -5.07 6.72 4.35
N SER A 663 -5.23 5.51 3.81
CA SER A 663 -6.39 4.65 4.10
C SER A 663 -6.48 4.29 5.58
N ALA A 664 -5.38 3.93 6.25
CA ALA A 664 -5.34 3.64 7.68
C ALA A 664 -5.69 4.88 8.52
N TRP A 665 -5.19 6.07 8.15
CA TRP A 665 -5.55 7.33 8.81
C TRP A 665 -7.06 7.59 8.77
N MET A 666 -7.66 7.43 7.60
CA MET A 666 -9.10 7.56 7.41
C MET A 666 -9.88 6.57 8.28
N MET A 667 -9.48 5.29 8.26
CA MET A 667 -10.13 4.25 9.05
C MET A 667 -10.09 4.57 10.54
N TYR A 668 -8.94 4.95 11.08
CA TYR A 668 -8.82 5.37 12.48
C TYR A 668 -9.71 6.56 12.80
N GLY A 669 -9.72 7.58 11.94
CA GLY A 669 -10.60 8.75 12.11
C GLY A 669 -12.08 8.37 12.13
N MET A 670 -12.50 7.38 11.34
CA MET A 670 -13.88 6.88 11.31
C MET A 670 -14.20 5.95 12.49
N LEU A 671 -13.23 5.19 13.00
CA LEU A 671 -13.36 4.34 14.19
C LEU A 671 -13.40 5.14 15.50
N GLY A 672 -12.86 6.36 15.50
CA GLY A 672 -12.87 7.25 16.66
C GLY A 672 -11.63 7.18 17.55
N PHE A 673 -10.50 6.67 17.07
CA PHE A 673 -9.22 6.67 17.78
C PHE A 673 -8.03 6.66 16.80
N TYR A 674 -6.82 7.04 17.27
CA TYR A 674 -5.61 7.13 16.43
C TYR A 674 -4.34 6.81 17.24
N PRO A 675 -3.34 6.09 16.68
CA PRO A 675 -2.06 5.80 17.35
C PRO A 675 -1.11 7.00 17.23
N VAL A 676 -1.26 7.99 18.09
CA VAL A 676 -0.63 9.31 17.96
C VAL A 676 0.88 9.33 18.19
N ALA A 677 1.45 8.28 18.78
CA ALA A 677 2.87 8.20 19.14
C ALA A 677 3.43 6.79 18.86
N PRO A 678 4.15 6.59 17.74
CA PRO A 678 4.83 5.34 17.43
C PRO A 678 5.78 4.90 18.56
N ALA A 679 5.92 3.59 18.77
CA ALA A 679 6.64 2.97 19.89
C ALA A 679 6.15 3.40 21.30
N GLN A 680 4.96 3.99 21.36
CA GLN A 680 4.18 4.12 22.59
C GLN A 680 2.84 3.42 22.37
N PRO A 681 2.52 2.34 23.09
CA PRO A 681 1.29 1.59 22.86
C PRO A 681 0.08 2.32 23.44
N ILE A 682 -0.22 3.49 22.88
CA ILE A 682 -1.36 4.36 23.23
C ILE A 682 -2.12 4.78 21.98
N TYR A 683 -3.40 5.06 22.17
CA TYR A 683 -4.27 5.71 21.18
C TYR A 683 -4.88 6.96 21.79
N THR A 684 -5.29 7.89 20.94
CA THR A 684 -6.07 9.07 21.35
C THR A 684 -7.43 9.06 20.67
N PHE A 685 -8.46 9.53 21.37
CA PHE A 685 -9.84 9.50 20.89
C PHE A 685 -10.21 10.70 20.03
N THR A 686 -11.05 10.43 19.03
CA THR A 686 -11.85 11.40 18.27
C THR A 686 -13.30 10.88 18.15
N SER A 687 -14.18 11.66 17.53
CA SER A 687 -15.59 11.24 17.39
C SER A 687 -15.73 10.17 16.32
N PRO A 688 -16.22 8.96 16.65
CA PRO A 688 -16.51 7.91 15.68
C PRO A 688 -17.59 8.35 14.68
N LYS A 689 -17.63 7.72 13.51
CA LYS A 689 -18.52 8.08 12.40
C LYS A 689 -19.66 7.07 12.17
N PHE A 690 -19.70 6.01 12.97
CA PHE A 690 -20.69 4.93 12.91
C PHE A 690 -21.33 4.72 14.27
N ASP A 691 -22.60 4.29 14.28
CA ASP A 691 -23.31 4.00 15.53
C ASP A 691 -22.79 2.74 16.21
N LYS A 692 -22.42 1.74 15.39
CA LYS A 692 -21.82 0.52 15.90
C LYS A 692 -20.78 -0.05 14.93
N VAL A 693 -19.62 -0.35 15.50
CA VAL A 693 -18.54 -1.09 14.83
C VAL A 693 -18.15 -2.25 15.73
N THR A 694 -18.02 -3.44 15.15
CA THR A 694 -17.42 -4.61 15.80
C THR A 694 -16.08 -4.90 15.17
N LEU A 695 -15.02 -4.87 15.96
CA LEU A 695 -13.70 -5.35 15.58
C LEU A 695 -13.61 -6.82 15.97
N ASN A 696 -13.52 -7.73 15.00
CA ASN A 696 -13.31 -9.16 15.19
C ASN A 696 -11.83 -9.43 15.29
N LEU A 697 -11.36 -9.80 16.48
CA LEU A 697 -9.95 -9.89 16.81
C LEU A 697 -9.50 -11.33 17.00
N ASP A 698 -8.23 -11.60 16.69
CA ASP A 698 -7.63 -12.93 16.88
C ASP A 698 -7.52 -13.27 18.38
N THR A 699 -8.16 -14.35 18.79
CA THR A 699 -8.23 -14.79 20.20
C THR A 699 -6.89 -15.21 20.80
N ASP A 700 -5.89 -15.51 19.99
CA ASP A 700 -4.54 -15.81 20.46
C ASP A 700 -3.86 -14.56 21.06
N PHE A 701 -4.30 -13.36 20.65
CA PHE A 701 -3.73 -12.07 21.06
C PHE A 701 -4.71 -11.18 21.82
N HIS A 702 -6.00 -11.41 21.66
CA HIS A 702 -7.09 -10.60 22.22
C HIS A 702 -8.09 -11.50 22.96
N PRO A 703 -8.01 -11.58 24.29
CA PRO A 703 -8.77 -12.57 25.05
C PRO A 703 -10.30 -12.54 24.85
N ASN A 704 -10.85 -11.38 24.54
CA ASN A 704 -12.29 -11.21 24.31
C ASN A 704 -12.73 -11.56 22.87
N GLY A 705 -11.79 -11.73 21.93
CA GLY A 705 -12.06 -12.04 20.52
C GLY A 705 -12.78 -10.93 19.74
N LYS A 706 -13.30 -9.90 20.42
CA LYS A 706 -13.96 -8.75 19.79
C LYS A 706 -14.02 -7.53 20.69
N ILE A 707 -14.11 -6.36 20.05
CA ILE A 707 -14.40 -5.06 20.70
C ILE A 707 -15.57 -4.42 19.97
N GLU A 708 -16.60 -3.97 20.71
CA GLU A 708 -17.68 -3.15 20.16
C GLU A 708 -17.42 -1.67 20.42
N ILE A 709 -17.46 -0.86 19.38
CA ILE A 709 -17.42 0.59 19.44
C ILE A 709 -18.83 1.10 19.17
N LEU A 710 -19.41 1.78 20.14
CA LEU A 710 -20.78 2.29 20.07
C LEU A 710 -20.80 3.81 20.13
N SER A 711 -21.68 4.43 19.35
CA SER A 711 -21.94 5.86 19.43
C SER A 711 -23.37 6.20 19.02
N ASN A 712 -23.72 7.46 19.05
CA ASN A 712 -24.94 8.02 18.46
C ASN A 712 -24.60 8.97 17.28
N ALA A 713 -23.67 8.57 16.43
CA ALA A 713 -23.19 9.38 15.31
C ALA A 713 -24.28 9.74 14.29
N SER A 714 -25.26 8.84 14.08
CA SER A 714 -26.40 9.07 13.18
C SER A 714 -27.34 10.17 13.66
N GLU A 715 -27.35 10.50 14.96
CA GLU A 715 -28.13 11.60 15.53
C GLU A 715 -27.52 13.00 15.25
N GLY A 716 -26.38 13.07 14.49
CA GLY A 716 -25.73 14.33 14.11
C GLY A 716 -24.77 14.91 15.14
N GLY A 717 -24.52 14.20 16.24
CA GLY A 717 -23.54 14.58 17.25
C GLY A 717 -22.11 14.58 16.68
N LYS A 718 -21.36 15.66 16.95
CA LYS A 718 -19.99 15.83 16.43
C LYS A 718 -18.92 15.80 17.52
N TYR A 719 -19.30 16.13 18.76
CA TYR A 719 -18.37 16.33 19.85
C TYR A 719 -18.62 15.36 21.00
N ILE A 720 -17.59 14.69 21.47
CA ILE A 720 -17.65 13.75 22.58
C ILE A 720 -18.09 14.47 23.86
N GLN A 721 -19.21 14.02 24.43
CA GLN A 721 -19.73 14.46 25.73
C GLN A 721 -19.26 13.52 26.84
N GLN A 722 -19.24 12.22 26.57
CA GLN A 722 -18.83 11.21 27.54
C GLN A 722 -18.27 9.98 26.83
N ILE A 723 -17.29 9.33 27.47
CA ILE A 723 -16.71 8.06 27.06
C ILE A 723 -16.94 7.03 28.17
N TRP A 724 -17.27 5.81 27.79
CA TRP A 724 -17.29 4.65 28.68
C TRP A 724 -16.44 3.52 28.09
N VAL A 725 -15.72 2.82 28.97
CA VAL A 725 -15.04 1.56 28.67
C VAL A 725 -15.65 0.50 29.60
N ASP A 726 -16.25 -0.55 29.02
CA ASP A 726 -16.97 -1.61 29.74
C ASP A 726 -17.98 -1.07 30.77
N GLY A 727 -18.77 -0.08 30.38
CA GLY A 727 -19.81 0.54 31.17
C GLY A 727 -19.32 1.51 32.27
N LYS A 728 -17.99 1.69 32.41
CA LYS A 728 -17.39 2.63 33.36
C LYS A 728 -17.02 3.94 32.67
N VAL A 729 -17.34 5.08 33.30
CA VAL A 729 -16.94 6.40 32.79
C VAL A 729 -15.42 6.48 32.65
N TYR A 730 -14.95 6.81 31.44
CA TYR A 730 -13.55 6.98 31.10
C TYR A 730 -13.25 8.48 30.88
N LYS A 731 -12.33 9.04 31.67
CA LYS A 731 -12.13 10.49 31.73
C LYS A 731 -11.00 11.00 30.84
N SER A 732 -10.16 10.11 30.30
CA SER A 732 -9.03 10.48 29.46
C SER A 732 -9.39 10.43 27.99
N TYR A 733 -8.79 11.32 27.18
CA TYR A 733 -8.81 11.22 25.72
C TYR A 733 -7.68 10.31 25.19
N PHE A 734 -6.87 9.71 26.06
CA PHE A 734 -5.87 8.73 25.72
C PHE A 734 -6.21 7.38 26.34
N ILE A 735 -6.04 6.29 25.57
CA ILE A 735 -6.22 4.92 26.02
C ILE A 735 -5.00 4.09 25.67
N THR A 736 -4.51 3.29 26.62
CA THR A 736 -3.40 2.38 26.33
C THR A 736 -3.87 1.19 25.50
N ASP A 737 -3.01 0.66 24.67
CA ASP A 737 -3.25 -0.55 23.88
C ASP A 737 -3.73 -1.71 24.78
N ARG A 738 -3.11 -1.87 25.94
CA ARG A 738 -3.54 -2.87 26.92
C ARG A 738 -4.99 -2.71 27.38
N VAL A 739 -5.44 -1.49 27.64
CA VAL A 739 -6.84 -1.24 28.05
C VAL A 739 -7.78 -1.48 26.87
N LEU A 740 -7.42 -0.99 25.67
CA LEU A 740 -8.20 -1.18 24.46
C LEU A 740 -8.39 -2.68 24.15
N LYS A 741 -7.33 -3.46 24.13
CA LYS A 741 -7.35 -4.90 23.83
C LYS A 741 -8.14 -5.74 24.83
N ASN A 742 -8.23 -5.31 26.08
CA ASN A 742 -8.99 -5.99 27.10
C ASN A 742 -10.43 -5.48 27.24
N ALA A 743 -10.80 -4.40 26.56
CA ALA A 743 -12.17 -3.89 26.54
C ALA A 743 -13.08 -4.81 25.71
N ARG A 744 -14.33 -4.96 26.15
CA ARG A 744 -15.40 -5.57 25.36
C ARG A 744 -16.18 -4.53 24.60
N GLN A 745 -16.28 -3.33 25.19
CA GLN A 745 -17.06 -2.25 24.62
C GLN A 745 -16.47 -0.88 24.95
N ILE A 746 -16.42 -0.02 23.94
CA ILE A 746 -16.15 1.41 24.10
C ILE A 746 -17.39 2.14 23.60
N ARG A 747 -17.98 3.01 24.44
CA ARG A 747 -19.16 3.78 24.06
C ARG A 747 -18.86 5.29 24.14
N PHE A 748 -19.27 5.98 23.10
CA PHE A 748 -19.21 7.44 23.01
C PHE A 748 -20.62 8.01 23.01
N GLU A 749 -20.83 9.05 23.81
CA GLU A 749 -21.97 9.94 23.70
C GLU A 749 -21.50 11.20 22.98
N LEU A 750 -22.13 11.51 21.85
CA LEU A 750 -21.81 12.65 21.01
C LEU A 750 -22.92 13.70 21.12
N GLY A 751 -22.54 14.99 21.08
CA GLY A 751 -23.46 16.12 21.04
C GLY A 751 -23.10 17.09 19.94
N GLU A 752 -24.00 18.02 19.63
CA GLU A 752 -23.82 19.02 18.57
C GLU A 752 -22.76 20.06 18.90
N ASN A 753 -22.56 20.36 20.17
CA ASN A 753 -21.65 21.40 20.65
C ASN A 753 -20.48 20.81 21.42
N PRO A 754 -19.31 21.48 21.39
CA PRO A 754 -18.18 21.10 22.24
C PRO A 754 -18.57 21.02 23.72
N LYS A 755 -18.04 20.00 24.40
CA LYS A 755 -18.20 19.89 25.86
C LYS A 755 -17.51 21.09 26.53
N LYS A 756 -18.26 21.81 27.34
CA LYS A 756 -17.74 22.94 28.14
C LYS A 756 -16.95 22.48 29.35
#